data_5867455d8109ebbc25bef8d161d2b190
#
_entry.id   5867455d8109ebbc25bef8d161d2b190
#
_cell.length_a   1.000
_cell.length_b   1.000
_cell.length_c   1.000
_cell.angle_alpha   90.00
_cell.angle_beta   90.00
_cell.angle_gamma   90.00
#
_symmetry.space_group_name_H-M   'P 1'
#
loop_
_entity.id
_entity.type
_entity.pdbx_description
1 polymer ?
#
loop_
_entity_poly.entity_id
_entity_poly.type
_entity_poly.pdbx_seq_one_letter_code
_entity_poly.pdbx_strand_id
1 'polypeptide(L)'
;MRYLKYCLLLCFLVATKLAMAQVDRTKAPTPGAAPKIQIGKAKTFVLENGLQVIVVENHKVPRVSVQISADTDPVLEGENAGLSDVAGSLMQRGTTTRSKEQIDEAIDFMGASLSSSANGVYASCLTKHLPKVLDIMSDVLINPSFPKTELDKIIKQQLSALELAAEDPNAMMSNLSDVLVFGKNHPYGEITTPKTVQHITPEMCEQYYKSNFLPNVSYMVVVGDISPESAISLAKKYFDGWKKGSYAPTNYAMPQGIAKNQVGFVPKAGAVQSVVRISHTTDLKPGTSDALKMDVVNNILGASSYSRLFMNLREDKAYTYGAYSSYDADRLVGKFGAEASVRSSVTDSAITQFLYELNRIRTEPVKEEELAQVKNILNGNFARALENPQTVARFALNTAKYKLPADYYENYLKNIAAITAADVQETAKKYIKPENAYIMVVGDKKVAETLAGFGAVSFYDALGNVAKPVAELPKDLTANKVIDNYIKAIGGEGNIKKMKTLAVKMSAEVDGTELTIVRNYKAPNLYSEEIKVKIMSLQSRVFDGKKGVSKGMGSPTTEPKNDELDELKFDACIVPEVYLGEMGAKMVLLGSEDLNGVLCYVVQTTFVGGKVHTDFFDAATGLKLRSSQTTDGPEGKLTSSSDYGDYVEVSGVKMPMSLVQTVGGQKIKAKATSMVANGKMSAKMFVVK
;
A
#
# COMPACT_ATOMS: atom_id res chain seq x y z
N MET A 1 -0.26 61.33 -53.70
CA MET A 1 -0.86 60.08 -54.17
C MET A 1 0.16 58.93 -54.41
N ARG A 2 1.37 59.14 -54.87
CA ARG A 2 2.37 58.05 -55.11
C ARG A 2 2.81 57.33 -53.81
N TYR A 3 3.09 58.04 -52.75
CA TYR A 3 3.55 57.44 -51.48
C TYR A 3 2.45 56.62 -50.78
N LEU A 4 1.19 56.95 -50.91
CA LEU A 4 0.10 56.20 -50.33
C LEU A 4 -0.08 54.81 -50.96
N LYS A 5 0.20 54.68 -52.28
CA LYS A 5 0.20 53.38 -52.97
C LYS A 5 1.33 52.48 -52.53
N TYR A 6 2.52 53.00 -52.21
CA TYR A 6 3.66 52.23 -51.70
C TYR A 6 3.43 51.78 -50.29
N CYS A 7 2.82 52.59 -49.43
CA CYS A 7 2.46 52.23 -48.06
C CYS A 7 1.38 51.12 -48.07
N LEU A 8 0.37 51.22 -48.90
CA LEU A 8 -0.64 50.14 -49.05
C LEU A 8 -0.08 48.84 -49.59
N LEU A 9 0.88 48.91 -50.55
CA LEU A 9 1.55 47.69 -51.07
C LEU A 9 2.44 47.06 -50.02
N LEU A 10 3.13 47.83 -49.19
CA LEU A 10 3.96 47.34 -48.09
C LEU A 10 3.12 46.72 -46.99
N CYS A 11 1.97 47.34 -46.61
CA CYS A 11 1.03 46.77 -45.65
C CYS A 11 0.42 45.46 -46.17
N PHE A 12 0.15 45.33 -47.45
CA PHE A 12 -0.36 44.11 -48.07
C PHE A 12 0.67 43.00 -48.09
N LEU A 13 1.95 43.31 -48.36
CA LEU A 13 3.08 42.38 -48.32
C LEU A 13 3.39 41.88 -46.88
N VAL A 14 3.24 42.77 -45.89
CA VAL A 14 3.38 42.40 -44.45
C VAL A 14 2.21 41.56 -43.98
N ALA A 15 0.97 41.88 -44.42
CA ALA A 15 -0.22 41.12 -44.08
C ALA A 15 -0.20 39.70 -44.68
N THR A 16 0.31 39.55 -45.91
CA THR A 16 0.46 38.23 -46.55
C THR A 16 1.55 37.38 -45.90
N LYS A 17 2.63 37.96 -45.38
CA LYS A 17 3.65 37.24 -44.58
C LYS A 17 3.14 36.84 -43.20
N LEU A 18 2.32 37.65 -42.57
CA LEU A 18 1.66 37.28 -41.29
C LEU A 18 0.61 36.17 -41.46
N ALA A 19 -0.12 36.13 -42.59
CA ALA A 19 -1.06 35.03 -42.88
C ALA A 19 -0.39 33.68 -43.16
N MET A 20 0.86 33.67 -43.66
CA MET A 20 1.65 32.47 -43.88
C MET A 20 2.37 31.93 -42.62
N ALA A 21 2.38 32.74 -41.53
CA ALA A 21 3.00 32.33 -40.26
C ALA A 21 1.99 31.66 -39.30
N GLN A 22 0.76 31.47 -39.71
CA GLN A 22 -0.21 30.75 -38.87
C GLN A 22 0.13 29.26 -38.89
N VAL A 23 0.71 28.78 -37.77
CA VAL A 23 0.95 27.37 -37.54
C VAL A 23 -0.37 26.63 -37.63
N ASP A 24 -0.48 25.69 -38.54
CA ASP A 24 -1.65 24.81 -38.66
C ASP A 24 -1.73 23.92 -37.39
N ARG A 25 -2.52 24.33 -36.44
CA ARG A 25 -2.71 23.64 -35.16
C ARG A 25 -3.54 22.34 -35.30
N THR A 26 -4.04 22.04 -36.46
CA THR A 26 -4.73 20.77 -36.74
C THR A 26 -3.77 19.64 -37.06
N LYS A 27 -2.51 19.96 -37.34
CA LYS A 27 -1.43 19.00 -37.59
C LYS A 27 -0.39 19.07 -36.50
N ALA A 28 -0.04 17.93 -35.95
CA ALA A 28 1.08 17.85 -35.03
C ALA A 28 2.37 18.34 -35.72
N PRO A 29 3.26 19.10 -35.03
CA PRO A 29 4.54 19.48 -35.57
C PRO A 29 5.33 18.25 -36.03
N THR A 30 5.98 18.33 -37.18
CA THR A 30 6.88 17.26 -37.62
C THR A 30 7.97 17.07 -36.57
N PRO A 31 8.20 15.88 -36.06
CA PRO A 31 9.27 15.65 -35.09
C PRO A 31 10.62 16.10 -35.67
N GLY A 32 11.37 16.86 -34.92
CA GLY A 32 12.75 17.19 -35.25
C GLY A 32 13.64 15.93 -35.26
N ALA A 33 14.86 16.03 -35.81
CA ALA A 33 15.84 14.95 -35.67
C ALA A 33 16.03 14.60 -34.18
N ALA A 34 16.11 13.30 -33.86
CA ALA A 34 16.35 12.84 -32.51
C ALA A 34 17.57 13.56 -31.90
N PRO A 35 17.48 14.19 -30.72
CA PRO A 35 18.60 14.89 -30.12
C PRO A 35 19.77 13.91 -29.92
N LYS A 36 20.99 14.35 -30.22
CA LYS A 36 22.20 13.62 -29.82
C LYS A 36 22.31 13.66 -28.29
N ILE A 37 22.08 12.54 -27.66
CA ILE A 37 22.13 12.44 -26.20
C ILE A 37 23.58 12.37 -25.76
N GLN A 38 23.98 13.33 -24.91
CA GLN A 38 25.20 13.24 -24.14
C GLN A 38 24.82 12.83 -22.72
N ILE A 39 25.04 11.56 -22.42
CA ILE A 39 24.89 11.07 -21.04
C ILE A 39 26.08 11.61 -20.26
N GLY A 40 25.80 12.26 -19.12
CA GLY A 40 26.85 12.71 -18.20
C GLY A 40 27.77 11.53 -17.84
N LYS A 41 29.10 11.78 -17.82
CA LYS A 41 30.07 10.71 -17.54
C LYS A 41 30.10 10.41 -16.04
N ALA A 42 29.74 9.18 -15.66
CA ALA A 42 30.05 8.65 -14.34
C ALA A 42 31.53 8.21 -14.29
N LYS A 43 32.21 8.52 -13.19
CA LYS A 43 33.55 7.96 -12.92
C LYS A 43 33.41 6.81 -11.93
N THR A 44 34.05 5.68 -12.22
CA THR A 44 34.01 4.49 -11.38
C THR A 44 35.38 4.16 -10.83
N PHE A 45 35.42 3.73 -9.56
CA PHE A 45 36.61 3.31 -8.83
C PHE A 45 36.30 2.07 -8.01
N VAL A 46 37.33 1.34 -7.65
CA VAL A 46 37.20 0.19 -6.73
C VAL A 46 38.16 0.43 -5.57
N LEU A 47 37.66 0.41 -4.33
CA LEU A 47 38.46 0.49 -3.12
C LEU A 47 39.20 -0.85 -2.88
N GLU A 48 40.21 -0.85 -1.99
CA GLU A 48 40.99 -2.06 -1.67
C GLU A 48 40.14 -3.18 -1.05
N ASN A 49 39.08 -2.82 -0.34
CA ASN A 49 38.11 -3.76 0.21
C ASN A 49 37.06 -4.25 -0.80
N GLY A 50 37.15 -3.84 -2.07
CA GLY A 50 36.27 -4.28 -3.15
C GLY A 50 35.02 -3.43 -3.36
N LEU A 51 34.76 -2.40 -2.55
CA LEU A 51 33.61 -1.49 -2.73
C LEU A 51 33.75 -0.73 -4.05
N GLN A 52 32.77 -0.85 -4.92
CA GLN A 52 32.71 -0.14 -6.19
C GLN A 52 32.09 1.25 -5.99
N VAL A 53 32.84 2.31 -6.30
CA VAL A 53 32.40 3.69 -6.12
C VAL A 53 32.09 4.29 -7.49
N ILE A 54 30.88 4.81 -7.66
CA ILE A 54 30.37 5.46 -8.87
C ILE A 54 30.07 6.92 -8.51
N VAL A 55 30.71 7.86 -9.23
CA VAL A 55 30.58 9.29 -8.96
C VAL A 55 30.00 10.01 -10.17
N VAL A 56 28.93 10.77 -9.95
CA VAL A 56 28.32 11.67 -10.94
C VAL A 56 28.38 13.09 -10.40
N GLU A 57 29.28 13.87 -10.96
CA GLU A 57 29.54 15.26 -10.60
C GLU A 57 28.42 16.17 -11.14
N ASN A 58 27.85 17.02 -10.29
CA ASN A 58 26.82 18.00 -10.66
C ASN A 58 26.83 19.22 -9.73
N HIS A 59 27.25 20.38 -10.22
CA HIS A 59 27.41 21.62 -9.46
C HIS A 59 26.21 22.58 -9.54
N LYS A 60 25.04 22.13 -10.05
CA LYS A 60 23.86 23.00 -10.17
C LYS A 60 23.29 23.42 -8.82
N VAL A 61 23.45 22.59 -7.80
CA VAL A 61 22.97 22.84 -6.42
C VAL A 61 24.04 22.33 -5.46
N PRO A 62 24.36 23.06 -4.35
CA PRO A 62 25.37 22.66 -3.37
C PRO A 62 24.88 21.51 -2.48
N ARG A 63 24.51 20.39 -3.09
CA ARG A 63 23.97 19.20 -2.45
C ARG A 63 24.65 17.94 -2.98
N VAL A 64 24.88 16.99 -2.06
CA VAL A 64 25.40 15.67 -2.40
C VAL A 64 24.48 14.61 -1.80
N SER A 65 24.23 13.55 -2.55
CA SER A 65 23.61 12.32 -2.07
C SER A 65 24.59 11.15 -2.22
N VAL A 66 24.56 10.26 -1.27
CA VAL A 66 25.37 9.03 -1.23
C VAL A 66 24.46 7.87 -0.93
N GLN A 67 24.53 6.85 -1.78
CA GLN A 67 23.82 5.60 -1.60
C GLN A 67 24.83 4.45 -1.61
N ILE A 68 24.79 3.61 -0.60
CA ILE A 68 25.50 2.32 -0.61
C ILE A 68 24.45 1.22 -0.66
N SER A 69 24.59 0.31 -1.62
CA SER A 69 23.69 -0.83 -1.77
C SER A 69 24.47 -2.12 -2.01
N ALA A 70 24.16 -3.15 -1.23
CA ALA A 70 24.62 -4.50 -1.45
C ALA A 70 23.89 -5.13 -2.66
N ASP A 71 24.62 -5.79 -3.53
CA ASP A 71 24.08 -6.54 -4.66
C ASP A 71 23.99 -8.03 -4.30
N THR A 72 23.28 -8.31 -3.25
CA THR A 72 22.97 -9.66 -2.78
C THR A 72 21.60 -10.12 -3.29
N ASP A 73 21.43 -11.42 -3.46
CA ASP A 73 20.12 -11.98 -3.84
C ASP A 73 19.17 -11.94 -2.63
N PRO A 74 17.84 -11.87 -2.85
CA PRO A 74 16.87 -11.97 -1.79
C PRO A 74 16.99 -13.32 -1.08
N VAL A 75 16.75 -13.32 0.22
CA VAL A 75 16.87 -14.51 1.09
C VAL A 75 15.46 -15.02 1.42
N LEU A 76 15.25 -16.33 1.35
CA LEU A 76 14.05 -16.95 1.89
C LEU A 76 14.18 -17.03 3.42
N GLU A 77 13.36 -16.30 4.14
CA GLU A 77 13.47 -16.08 5.59
C GLU A 77 12.63 -17.08 6.43
N GLY A 78 11.65 -17.73 5.79
CA GLY A 78 10.83 -18.77 6.40
C GLY A 78 10.00 -18.28 7.59
N GLU A 79 10.24 -18.88 8.76
CA GLU A 79 9.51 -18.50 9.98
C GLU A 79 9.85 -17.10 10.49
N ASN A 80 10.84 -16.43 9.89
CA ASN A 80 11.30 -15.09 10.25
C ASN A 80 11.03 -14.08 9.13
N ALA A 81 10.07 -14.33 8.25
CA ALA A 81 9.74 -13.44 7.14
C ALA A 81 9.54 -11.98 7.64
N GLY A 82 10.24 -11.03 7.00
CA GLY A 82 10.38 -9.64 7.42
C GLY A 82 11.71 -9.34 8.15
N LEU A 83 12.58 -10.35 8.34
CA LEU A 83 13.87 -10.18 9.02
C LEU A 83 14.77 -9.17 8.32
N SER A 84 14.89 -9.22 7.00
CA SER A 84 15.73 -8.31 6.22
C SER A 84 15.32 -6.85 6.39
N ASP A 85 14.02 -6.58 6.33
CA ASP A 85 13.47 -5.23 6.48
C ASP A 85 13.65 -4.70 7.91
N VAL A 86 13.41 -5.56 8.91
CA VAL A 86 13.60 -5.21 10.31
C VAL A 86 15.10 -4.98 10.60
N ALA A 87 15.99 -5.86 10.15
CA ALA A 87 17.43 -5.71 10.32
C ALA A 87 17.95 -4.42 9.66
N GLY A 88 17.53 -4.17 8.40
CA GLY A 88 17.85 -2.95 7.68
C GLY A 88 17.40 -1.69 8.41
N SER A 89 16.16 -1.67 8.89
CA SER A 89 15.61 -0.54 9.64
C SER A 89 16.29 -0.33 11.00
N LEU A 90 16.76 -1.41 11.62
CA LEU A 90 17.38 -1.36 12.93
C LEU A 90 18.82 -0.81 12.89
N MET A 91 19.55 -0.92 11.76
CA MET A 91 20.92 -0.44 11.62
C MET A 91 21.09 1.03 12.00
N GLN A 92 20.17 1.92 11.63
CA GLN A 92 20.22 3.35 11.95
C GLN A 92 19.71 3.70 13.36
N ARG A 93 19.28 2.70 14.13
CA ARG A 93 18.71 2.90 15.47
C ARG A 93 19.74 2.86 16.58
N GLY A 94 21.02 2.88 16.26
CA GLY A 94 22.14 2.95 17.18
C GLY A 94 23.37 2.21 16.65
N THR A 95 24.53 2.71 17.01
CA THR A 95 25.83 2.11 16.70
C THR A 95 26.56 1.78 17.99
N THR A 96 27.75 1.21 17.88
CA THR A 96 28.61 0.98 19.04
C THR A 96 29.17 2.27 19.65
N THR A 97 29.06 3.41 18.92
CA THR A 97 29.60 4.71 19.35
C THR A 97 28.55 5.79 19.54
N ARG A 98 27.34 5.63 18.98
CA ARG A 98 26.25 6.63 18.99
C ARG A 98 24.91 5.99 19.33
N SER A 99 24.13 6.65 20.19
CA SER A 99 22.72 6.30 20.36
C SER A 99 21.87 6.79 19.16
N LYS A 100 20.63 6.27 19.06
CA LYS A 100 19.66 6.73 18.06
C LYS A 100 19.45 8.25 18.14
N GLU A 101 19.24 8.76 19.36
CA GLU A 101 18.99 10.19 19.60
C GLU A 101 20.17 11.06 19.13
N GLN A 102 21.42 10.61 19.36
CA GLN A 102 22.62 11.31 18.91
C GLN A 102 22.74 11.31 17.38
N ILE A 103 22.33 10.22 16.72
CA ILE A 103 22.29 10.13 15.25
C ILE A 103 21.23 11.10 14.71
N ASP A 104 20.01 11.03 15.22
CA ASP A 104 18.89 11.84 14.77
C ASP A 104 19.19 13.34 14.97
N GLU A 105 19.63 13.76 16.18
CA GLU A 105 19.97 15.14 16.49
C GLU A 105 21.06 15.69 15.56
N ALA A 106 22.10 14.89 15.30
CA ALA A 106 23.19 15.32 14.42
C ALA A 106 22.75 15.47 12.96
N ILE A 107 21.89 14.56 12.45
CA ILE A 107 21.36 14.60 11.09
C ILE A 107 20.38 15.76 10.93
N ASP A 108 19.48 15.95 11.88
CA ASP A 108 18.49 17.05 11.87
C ASP A 108 19.15 18.41 11.97
N PHE A 109 20.16 18.56 12.82
CA PHE A 109 20.93 19.83 12.94
C PHE A 109 21.61 20.23 11.63
N MET A 110 22.00 19.26 10.80
CA MET A 110 22.61 19.52 9.49
C MET A 110 21.58 19.71 8.38
N GLY A 111 20.28 19.51 8.63
CA GLY A 111 19.25 19.46 7.60
C GLY A 111 19.53 18.36 6.57
N ALA A 112 20.11 17.28 7.03
CA ALA A 112 20.46 16.11 6.22
C ALA A 112 19.39 15.03 6.32
N SER A 113 19.50 14.00 5.47
CA SER A 113 18.69 12.78 5.56
C SER A 113 19.61 11.58 5.64
N LEU A 114 19.25 10.63 6.49
CA LEU A 114 19.91 9.33 6.60
C LEU A 114 18.84 8.25 6.73
N SER A 115 18.96 7.18 5.97
CA SER A 115 18.06 6.02 6.04
C SER A 115 18.81 4.73 5.77
N SER A 116 18.39 3.66 6.41
CA SER A 116 18.87 2.30 6.16
C SER A 116 17.72 1.38 5.74
N SER A 117 18.03 0.35 4.96
CA SER A 117 17.09 -0.61 4.40
C SER A 117 17.69 -2.02 4.39
N ALA A 118 16.92 -3.02 3.99
CA ALA A 118 17.35 -4.41 3.87
C ALA A 118 18.69 -4.62 3.14
N ASN A 119 19.01 -3.77 2.18
CA ASN A 119 20.20 -3.95 1.33
C ASN A 119 21.11 -2.71 1.24
N GLY A 120 20.90 -1.65 2.04
CA GLY A 120 21.76 -0.47 1.90
C GLY A 120 21.47 0.68 2.86
N VAL A 121 22.28 1.73 2.69
CA VAL A 121 22.16 2.99 3.43
C VAL A 121 22.19 4.15 2.45
N TYR A 122 21.33 5.12 2.65
CA TYR A 122 21.24 6.36 1.87
C TYR A 122 21.42 7.58 2.75
N ALA A 123 22.17 8.56 2.25
CA ALA A 123 22.28 9.87 2.90
C ALA A 123 22.25 10.99 1.87
N SER A 124 21.70 12.17 2.25
CA SER A 124 21.80 13.38 1.45
C SER A 124 21.93 14.63 2.32
N CYS A 125 22.75 15.58 1.89
CA CYS A 125 23.03 16.79 2.65
C CYS A 125 23.53 17.93 1.74
N LEU A 126 23.66 19.12 2.30
CA LEU A 126 24.45 20.17 1.69
C LEU A 126 25.95 19.78 1.65
N THR A 127 26.65 20.13 0.58
CA THR A 127 28.08 19.77 0.34
C THR A 127 28.97 20.07 1.56
N LYS A 128 28.77 21.20 2.25
CA LYS A 128 29.53 21.60 3.44
C LYS A 128 29.43 20.62 4.62
N HIS A 129 28.36 19.82 4.69
CA HIS A 129 28.11 18.87 5.77
C HIS A 129 28.51 17.43 5.41
N LEU A 130 28.87 17.18 4.13
CA LEU A 130 29.16 15.84 3.63
C LEU A 130 30.16 15.04 4.49
N PRO A 131 31.31 15.59 4.95
CA PRO A 131 32.25 14.82 5.76
C PRO A 131 31.65 14.32 7.08
N LYS A 132 30.79 15.13 7.74
CA LYS A 132 30.12 14.75 8.98
C LYS A 132 29.01 13.72 8.75
N VAL A 133 28.26 13.87 7.65
CA VAL A 133 27.21 12.91 7.29
C VAL A 133 27.83 11.57 6.92
N LEU A 134 28.96 11.54 6.20
CA LEU A 134 29.68 10.31 5.88
C LEU A 134 30.28 9.63 7.14
N ASP A 135 30.70 10.40 8.12
CA ASP A 135 31.16 9.88 9.41
C ASP A 135 30.03 9.11 10.13
N ILE A 136 28.81 9.68 10.17
CA ILE A 136 27.64 9.02 10.75
C ILE A 136 27.19 7.84 9.89
N MET A 137 27.11 8.02 8.56
CA MET A 137 26.69 6.98 7.63
C MET A 137 27.61 5.75 7.68
N SER A 138 28.92 5.97 7.75
CA SER A 138 29.89 4.88 7.87
C SER A 138 29.79 4.17 9.21
N ASP A 139 29.53 4.88 10.29
CA ASP A 139 29.34 4.28 11.61
C ASP A 139 28.05 3.42 11.65
N VAL A 140 26.94 3.91 11.09
CA VAL A 140 25.68 3.16 10.92
C VAL A 140 25.88 1.91 10.06
N LEU A 141 26.69 2.01 8.99
CA LEU A 141 26.93 0.89 8.09
C LEU A 141 27.91 -0.14 8.65
N ILE A 142 28.96 0.30 9.35
CA ILE A 142 30.08 -0.58 9.76
C ILE A 142 29.91 -1.09 11.19
N ASN A 143 29.31 -0.30 12.07
CA ASN A 143 29.24 -0.55 13.50
C ASN A 143 27.80 -0.56 14.08
N PRO A 144 26.76 -1.08 13.40
CA PRO A 144 25.42 -1.10 13.96
C PRO A 144 25.38 -1.96 15.23
N SER A 145 24.59 -1.55 16.24
CA SER A 145 24.55 -2.22 17.55
C SER A 145 23.29 -3.06 17.79
N PHE A 146 22.30 -2.98 16.94
CA PHE A 146 21.03 -3.72 16.99
C PHE A 146 20.35 -3.70 18.37
N PRO A 147 20.01 -2.51 18.94
CA PRO A 147 19.51 -2.42 20.31
C PRO A 147 18.13 -3.08 20.43
N LYS A 148 17.96 -3.96 21.44
CA LYS A 148 16.67 -4.65 21.66
C LYS A 148 15.51 -3.68 21.88
N THR A 149 15.73 -2.59 22.60
CA THR A 149 14.70 -1.57 22.89
C THR A 149 14.18 -0.91 21.61
N GLU A 150 15.02 -0.69 20.61
CA GLU A 150 14.63 -0.16 19.30
C GLU A 150 14.00 -1.23 18.42
N LEU A 151 14.48 -2.48 18.49
CA LEU A 151 13.84 -3.61 17.84
C LEU A 151 12.37 -3.76 18.30
N ASP A 152 12.13 -3.71 19.62
CA ASP A 152 10.77 -3.83 20.16
C ASP A 152 9.82 -2.72 19.62
N LYS A 153 10.35 -1.50 19.41
CA LYS A 153 9.60 -0.40 18.78
C LYS A 153 9.29 -0.68 17.29
N ILE A 154 10.30 -1.16 16.54
CA ILE A 154 10.13 -1.53 15.12
C ILE A 154 9.10 -2.65 14.99
N ILE A 155 9.20 -3.71 15.81
CA ILE A 155 8.23 -4.82 15.81
C ILE A 155 6.82 -4.29 16.08
N LYS A 156 6.64 -3.42 17.09
CA LYS A 156 5.33 -2.82 17.38
C LYS A 156 4.78 -2.02 16.20
N GLN A 157 5.63 -1.24 15.52
CA GLN A 157 5.25 -0.49 14.30
C GLN A 157 4.85 -1.42 13.16
N GLN A 158 5.64 -2.48 12.92
CA GLN A 158 5.35 -3.49 11.89
C GLN A 158 4.03 -4.23 12.17
N LEU A 159 3.78 -4.63 13.42
CA LEU A 159 2.52 -5.27 13.79
C LEU A 159 1.32 -4.36 13.50
N SER A 160 1.41 -3.06 13.84
CA SER A 160 0.35 -2.10 13.52
C SER A 160 0.16 -1.92 12.01
N ALA A 161 1.25 -1.87 11.24
CA ALA A 161 1.17 -1.77 9.78
C ALA A 161 0.54 -3.03 9.15
N LEU A 162 0.90 -4.23 9.62
CA LEU A 162 0.32 -5.49 9.15
C LEU A 162 -1.17 -5.61 9.50
N GLU A 163 -1.59 -5.12 10.66
CA GLU A 163 -3.00 -5.07 11.04
C GLU A 163 -3.81 -4.17 10.09
N LEU A 164 -3.26 -3.01 9.68
CA LEU A 164 -3.90 -2.12 8.70
C LEU A 164 -3.93 -2.75 7.31
N ALA A 165 -2.82 -3.35 6.89
CA ALA A 165 -2.71 -4.02 5.59
C ALA A 165 -3.70 -5.19 5.45
N ALA A 166 -4.03 -5.87 6.54
CA ALA A 166 -5.02 -6.96 6.54
C ALA A 166 -6.45 -6.51 6.17
N GLU A 167 -6.75 -5.20 6.25
CA GLU A 167 -8.04 -4.63 5.86
C GLU A 167 -8.00 -3.92 4.48
N ASP A 168 -6.81 -3.73 3.89
CA ASP A 168 -6.66 -3.07 2.59
C ASP A 168 -6.76 -4.10 1.44
N PRO A 169 -7.75 -3.96 0.53
CA PRO A 169 -7.89 -4.85 -0.62
C PRO A 169 -6.66 -4.90 -1.54
N ASN A 170 -5.88 -3.82 -1.64
CA ASN A 170 -4.68 -3.80 -2.46
C ASN A 170 -3.54 -4.59 -1.80
N ALA A 171 -3.40 -4.51 -0.47
CA ALA A 171 -2.44 -5.32 0.27
C ALA A 171 -2.81 -6.81 0.22
N MET A 172 -4.11 -7.16 0.38
CA MET A 172 -4.61 -8.53 0.17
C MET A 172 -4.28 -9.04 -1.24
N MET A 173 -4.50 -8.20 -2.28
CA MET A 173 -4.17 -8.54 -3.65
C MET A 173 -2.67 -8.76 -3.85
N SER A 174 -1.82 -7.95 -3.23
CA SER A 174 -0.36 -8.12 -3.32
C SER A 174 0.08 -9.42 -2.68
N ASN A 175 -0.39 -9.74 -1.47
CA ASN A 175 -0.10 -11.01 -0.79
C ASN A 175 -0.56 -12.20 -1.64
N LEU A 176 -1.79 -12.17 -2.15
CA LEU A 176 -2.33 -13.22 -3.01
C LEU A 176 -1.49 -13.40 -4.28
N SER A 177 -1.14 -12.28 -4.92
CA SER A 177 -0.32 -12.28 -6.15
C SER A 177 1.06 -12.89 -5.91
N ASP A 178 1.73 -12.49 -4.84
CA ASP A 178 3.08 -12.96 -4.57
C ASP A 178 3.09 -14.47 -4.22
N VAL A 179 2.12 -14.91 -3.43
CA VAL A 179 1.97 -16.36 -3.11
C VAL A 179 1.64 -17.19 -4.35
N LEU A 180 0.70 -16.74 -5.20
CA LEU A 180 0.27 -17.53 -6.35
C LEU A 180 1.31 -17.55 -7.48
N VAL A 181 1.91 -16.38 -7.75
CA VAL A 181 2.83 -16.21 -8.88
C VAL A 181 4.20 -16.82 -8.57
N PHE A 182 4.72 -16.62 -7.36
CA PHE A 182 6.07 -17.07 -7.02
C PHE A 182 6.08 -18.33 -6.14
N GLY A 183 5.01 -18.57 -5.37
CA GLY A 183 4.95 -19.66 -4.39
C GLY A 183 5.66 -19.33 -3.09
N LYS A 184 5.18 -19.88 -1.98
CA LYS A 184 5.70 -19.60 -0.62
C LYS A 184 7.14 -20.04 -0.36
N ASN A 185 7.68 -20.92 -1.22
CA ASN A 185 9.07 -21.40 -1.11
C ASN A 185 10.05 -20.58 -1.97
N HIS A 186 9.62 -19.41 -2.46
CA HIS A 186 10.45 -18.46 -3.18
C HIS A 186 10.48 -17.14 -2.41
N PRO A 187 11.60 -16.42 -2.30
CA PRO A 187 11.67 -15.19 -1.51
C PRO A 187 10.69 -14.10 -1.97
N TYR A 188 10.30 -14.09 -3.25
CA TYR A 188 9.31 -13.15 -3.78
C TYR A 188 7.86 -13.54 -3.47
N GLY A 189 7.60 -14.77 -3.02
CA GLY A 189 6.28 -15.25 -2.63
C GLY A 189 6.11 -15.43 -1.13
N GLU A 190 7.10 -15.06 -0.35
CA GLU A 190 7.09 -15.12 1.11
C GLU A 190 6.32 -13.92 1.68
N ILE A 191 5.46 -14.17 2.66
CA ILE A 191 4.60 -13.14 3.25
C ILE A 191 5.01 -12.89 4.70
N THR A 192 5.29 -11.63 5.00
CA THR A 192 5.50 -11.15 6.37
C THR A 192 4.19 -11.18 7.15
N THR A 193 4.19 -11.81 8.32
CA THR A 193 3.01 -11.96 9.18
C THR A 193 3.30 -11.49 10.60
N PRO A 194 2.27 -11.19 11.42
CA PRO A 194 2.47 -10.88 12.84
C PRO A 194 3.28 -11.94 13.58
N LYS A 195 3.08 -13.21 13.24
CA LYS A 195 3.81 -14.34 13.84
C LYS A 195 5.29 -14.31 13.48
N THR A 196 5.63 -14.11 12.19
CA THR A 196 7.03 -14.13 11.74
C THR A 196 7.81 -12.94 12.29
N VAL A 197 7.22 -11.75 12.31
CA VAL A 197 7.87 -10.54 12.85
C VAL A 197 8.16 -10.67 14.35
N GLN A 198 7.28 -11.32 15.13
CA GLN A 198 7.46 -11.52 16.57
C GLN A 198 8.61 -12.49 16.92
N HIS A 199 9.05 -13.33 15.98
CA HIS A 199 10.18 -14.24 16.17
C HIS A 199 11.55 -13.56 16.03
N ILE A 200 11.60 -12.37 15.43
CA ILE A 200 12.87 -11.69 15.11
C ILE A 200 13.58 -11.23 16.37
N THR A 201 14.87 -11.55 16.46
CA THR A 201 15.75 -11.16 17.58
C THR A 201 16.89 -10.27 17.10
N PRO A 202 17.57 -9.53 18.01
CA PRO A 202 18.74 -8.75 17.67
C PRO A 202 19.86 -9.57 17.03
N GLU A 203 20.07 -10.81 17.52
CA GLU A 203 21.11 -11.72 17.04
C GLU A 203 20.83 -12.15 15.59
N MET A 204 19.56 -12.39 15.22
CA MET A 204 19.16 -12.67 13.84
C MET A 204 19.44 -11.47 12.93
N CYS A 205 19.12 -10.25 13.37
CA CYS A 205 19.43 -9.02 12.64
C CYS A 205 20.94 -8.84 12.43
N GLU A 206 21.74 -9.08 13.46
CA GLU A 206 23.19 -9.01 13.38
C GLU A 206 23.76 -10.06 12.42
N GLN A 207 23.21 -11.29 12.43
CA GLN A 207 23.63 -12.35 11.52
C GLN A 207 23.26 -12.02 10.07
N TYR A 208 22.05 -11.52 9.81
CA TYR A 208 21.64 -11.04 8.49
C TYR A 208 22.60 -9.97 7.98
N TYR A 209 22.89 -8.97 8.80
CA TYR A 209 23.84 -7.90 8.47
C TYR A 209 25.22 -8.46 8.09
N LYS A 210 25.81 -9.32 8.92
CA LYS A 210 27.14 -9.92 8.67
C LYS A 210 27.21 -10.73 7.37
N SER A 211 26.11 -11.32 6.95
CA SER A 211 26.05 -12.15 5.74
C SER A 211 25.80 -11.34 4.48
N ASN A 212 25.12 -10.20 4.57
CA ASN A 212 24.61 -9.46 3.40
C ASN A 212 25.29 -8.11 3.17
N PHE A 213 25.80 -7.44 4.23
CA PHE A 213 26.43 -6.14 4.10
C PHE A 213 27.95 -6.27 3.97
N LEU A 214 28.39 -6.52 2.75
CA LEU A 214 29.83 -6.77 2.42
C LEU A 214 30.31 -5.79 1.35
N PRO A 215 31.46 -5.11 1.52
CA PRO A 215 31.92 -4.11 0.55
C PRO A 215 32.21 -4.70 -0.83
N ASN A 216 32.71 -5.93 -0.89
CA ASN A 216 33.11 -6.58 -2.13
C ASN A 216 31.92 -7.04 -3.03
N VAL A 217 30.69 -6.93 -2.55
CA VAL A 217 29.45 -7.10 -3.32
C VAL A 217 28.57 -5.87 -3.25
N SER A 218 29.15 -4.69 -2.98
CA SER A 218 28.38 -3.44 -2.81
C SER A 218 28.85 -2.36 -3.77
N TYR A 219 27.92 -1.47 -4.07
CA TYR A 219 28.12 -0.26 -4.85
C TYR A 219 27.86 0.97 -3.98
N MET A 220 28.78 1.93 -4.03
CA MET A 220 28.60 3.27 -3.48
C MET A 220 28.37 4.24 -4.64
N VAL A 221 27.23 4.89 -4.66
CA VAL A 221 26.86 5.87 -5.67
C VAL A 221 26.86 7.27 -5.04
N VAL A 222 27.69 8.17 -5.56
CA VAL A 222 27.83 9.56 -5.09
C VAL A 222 27.37 10.50 -6.20
N VAL A 223 26.38 11.34 -5.91
CA VAL A 223 25.83 12.28 -6.90
C VAL A 223 25.73 13.68 -6.32
N GLY A 224 26.24 14.67 -7.00
CA GLY A 224 26.06 16.07 -6.63
C GLY A 224 27.31 16.93 -6.73
N ASP A 225 27.32 17.98 -5.91
CA ASP A 225 28.36 19.02 -5.94
C ASP A 225 29.65 18.55 -5.22
N ILE A 226 30.34 17.63 -5.88
CA ILE A 226 31.60 17.06 -5.41
C ILE A 226 32.45 16.56 -6.59
N SER A 227 33.74 16.84 -6.59
CA SER A 227 34.65 16.29 -7.59
C SER A 227 34.89 14.80 -7.34
N PRO A 228 35.16 14.01 -8.39
CA PRO A 228 35.46 12.59 -8.22
C PRO A 228 36.65 12.28 -7.31
N GLU A 229 37.69 13.09 -7.39
CA GLU A 229 38.90 12.96 -6.54
C GLU A 229 38.55 13.14 -5.07
N SER A 230 37.70 14.16 -4.75
CA SER A 230 37.22 14.41 -3.39
C SER A 230 36.29 13.26 -2.90
N ALA A 231 35.41 12.77 -3.78
CA ALA A 231 34.51 11.67 -3.44
C ALA A 231 35.29 10.39 -3.12
N ILE A 232 36.34 10.06 -3.89
CA ILE A 232 37.21 8.89 -3.64
C ILE A 232 37.96 9.08 -2.31
N SER A 233 38.53 10.25 -2.09
CA SER A 233 39.27 10.52 -0.85
C SER A 233 38.38 10.32 0.37
N LEU A 234 37.13 10.80 0.33
CA LEU A 234 36.16 10.61 1.39
C LEU A 234 35.71 9.14 1.49
N ALA A 235 35.47 8.46 0.36
CA ALA A 235 35.13 7.04 0.36
C ALA A 235 36.22 6.19 1.01
N LYS A 236 37.47 6.41 0.66
CA LYS A 236 38.62 5.75 1.31
C LYS A 236 38.64 6.05 2.80
N LYS A 237 38.58 7.32 3.18
CA LYS A 237 38.65 7.75 4.59
C LYS A 237 37.62 7.04 5.47
N TYR A 238 36.39 6.91 5.01
CA TYR A 238 35.27 6.43 5.84
C TYR A 238 34.92 4.96 5.64
N PHE A 239 35.26 4.35 4.49
CA PHE A 239 34.79 3.00 4.16
C PHE A 239 35.90 1.97 3.91
N ASP A 240 37.19 2.33 3.81
CA ASP A 240 38.28 1.35 3.68
C ASP A 240 38.36 0.35 4.84
N GLY A 241 37.93 0.79 6.03
CA GLY A 241 37.87 -0.07 7.23
C GLY A 241 36.71 -1.10 7.21
N TRP A 242 35.80 -1.01 6.26
CA TRP A 242 34.71 -1.98 6.12
C TRP A 242 35.24 -3.31 5.58
N LYS A 243 35.13 -4.36 6.38
CA LYS A 243 35.77 -5.65 6.11
C LYS A 243 35.02 -6.44 5.04
N LYS A 244 35.75 -6.89 4.02
CA LYS A 244 35.23 -7.80 3.02
C LYS A 244 34.94 -9.18 3.60
N GLY A 245 33.99 -9.88 2.99
CA GLY A 245 33.59 -11.23 3.38
C GLY A 245 33.32 -12.12 2.20
N SER A 246 32.95 -13.36 2.45
CA SER A 246 32.54 -14.31 1.43
C SER A 246 31.02 -14.22 1.26
N TYR A 247 30.60 -14.02 0.02
CA TYR A 247 29.19 -14.07 -0.37
C TYR A 247 28.98 -15.23 -1.34
N ALA A 248 27.99 -16.06 -1.08
CA ALA A 248 27.57 -17.14 -1.97
C ALA A 248 26.15 -16.81 -2.49
N PRO A 249 25.98 -16.61 -3.81
CA PRO A 249 24.66 -16.42 -4.41
C PRO A 249 23.73 -17.59 -4.11
N THR A 250 22.48 -17.31 -3.84
CA THR A 250 21.46 -18.34 -3.62
C THR A 250 20.76 -18.65 -4.95
N ASN A 251 20.71 -19.93 -5.32
CA ASN A 251 19.96 -20.36 -6.49
C ASN A 251 18.53 -20.76 -6.07
N TYR A 252 17.54 -20.06 -6.60
CA TYR A 252 16.14 -20.43 -6.48
C TYR A 252 15.66 -21.02 -7.81
N ALA A 253 14.90 -22.12 -7.71
CA ALA A 253 14.24 -22.67 -8.89
C ALA A 253 13.18 -21.67 -9.39
N MET A 254 13.12 -21.49 -10.71
CA MET A 254 12.04 -20.70 -11.29
C MET A 254 10.68 -21.32 -10.94
N PRO A 255 9.70 -20.56 -10.42
CA PRO A 255 8.37 -21.06 -10.12
C PRO A 255 7.75 -21.70 -11.36
N GLN A 256 7.10 -22.85 -11.17
CA GLN A 256 6.43 -23.54 -12.26
C GLN A 256 5.23 -22.74 -12.74
N GLY A 257 5.17 -22.46 -14.04
CA GLY A 257 3.99 -21.85 -14.66
C GLY A 257 2.80 -22.77 -14.63
N ILE A 258 1.60 -22.22 -14.70
CA ILE A 258 0.34 -22.99 -14.74
C ILE A 258 -0.04 -23.32 -16.20
N ALA A 259 -0.63 -24.52 -16.39
CA ALA A 259 -1.00 -24.99 -17.74
C ALA A 259 -2.27 -24.33 -18.30
N LYS A 260 -3.11 -23.75 -17.45
CA LYS A 260 -4.36 -23.03 -17.77
C LYS A 260 -4.68 -22.04 -16.66
N ASN A 261 -5.50 -21.04 -16.98
CA ASN A 261 -5.93 -20.03 -16.01
C ASN A 261 -6.49 -20.63 -14.73
N GLN A 262 -6.12 -20.05 -13.61
CA GLN A 262 -6.66 -20.33 -12.28
C GLN A 262 -7.17 -19.03 -11.67
N VAL A 263 -8.29 -19.10 -10.97
CA VAL A 263 -8.88 -17.93 -10.31
C VAL A 263 -8.60 -18.01 -8.82
N GLY A 264 -7.86 -17.01 -8.29
CA GLY A 264 -7.68 -16.79 -6.87
C GLY A 264 -8.64 -15.72 -6.36
N PHE A 265 -9.43 -16.03 -5.33
CA PHE A 265 -10.41 -15.10 -4.80
C PHE A 265 -10.21 -14.87 -3.29
N VAL A 266 -10.10 -13.60 -2.88
CA VAL A 266 -10.12 -13.19 -1.47
C VAL A 266 -11.44 -12.48 -1.20
N PRO A 267 -12.32 -13.03 -0.34
CA PRO A 267 -13.58 -12.38 -0.01
C PRO A 267 -13.36 -11.16 0.87
N LYS A 268 -14.00 -10.04 0.52
CA LYS A 268 -14.08 -8.80 1.32
C LYS A 268 -15.52 -8.39 1.41
N ALA A 269 -16.14 -8.63 2.57
CA ALA A 269 -17.56 -8.36 2.79
C ALA A 269 -17.88 -6.87 2.58
N GLY A 270 -18.98 -6.60 1.84
CA GLY A 270 -19.45 -5.24 1.57
C GLY A 270 -18.59 -4.41 0.61
N ALA A 271 -17.61 -5.02 -0.06
CA ALA A 271 -16.78 -4.33 -1.04
C ALA A 271 -17.61 -3.87 -2.24
N VAL A 272 -17.69 -2.56 -2.45
CA VAL A 272 -18.38 -1.95 -3.59
C VAL A 272 -17.52 -1.97 -4.87
N GLN A 273 -16.24 -2.22 -4.72
CA GLN A 273 -15.26 -2.41 -5.79
C GLN A 273 -14.54 -3.74 -5.62
N SER A 274 -14.16 -4.34 -6.74
CA SER A 274 -13.23 -5.47 -6.77
C SER A 274 -11.86 -4.98 -7.24
N VAL A 275 -10.80 -5.39 -6.56
CA VAL A 275 -9.44 -5.30 -7.10
C VAL A 275 -9.22 -6.54 -7.97
N VAL A 276 -8.85 -6.33 -9.23
CA VAL A 276 -8.59 -7.39 -10.21
C VAL A 276 -7.15 -7.33 -10.64
N ARG A 277 -6.45 -8.47 -10.65
CA ARG A 277 -5.09 -8.60 -11.20
C ARG A 277 -4.96 -9.89 -12.00
N ILE A 278 -4.38 -9.79 -13.18
CA ILE A 278 -4.00 -10.94 -14.03
C ILE A 278 -2.48 -10.95 -14.08
N SER A 279 -1.83 -12.02 -13.62
CA SER A 279 -0.39 -12.07 -13.50
C SER A 279 0.19 -13.47 -13.72
N HIS A 280 1.44 -13.51 -14.17
CA HIS A 280 2.24 -14.74 -14.32
C HIS A 280 3.73 -14.42 -14.26
N THR A 281 4.56 -15.43 -14.01
CA THR A 281 6.02 -15.32 -14.08
C THR A 281 6.52 -15.19 -15.52
N THR A 282 7.66 -14.53 -15.67
CA THR A 282 8.38 -14.43 -16.95
C THR A 282 9.86 -14.72 -16.74
N ASP A 283 10.56 -15.15 -17.82
CA ASP A 283 12.01 -15.28 -17.83
C ASP A 283 12.67 -14.06 -18.53
N LEU A 284 12.10 -12.88 -18.31
CA LEU A 284 12.64 -11.64 -18.85
C LEU A 284 13.81 -11.15 -17.99
N LYS A 285 15.00 -11.01 -18.60
CA LYS A 285 16.21 -10.60 -17.89
C LYS A 285 16.56 -9.13 -18.15
N PRO A 286 17.07 -8.41 -17.12
CA PRO A 286 17.52 -7.03 -17.26
C PRO A 286 18.59 -6.87 -18.34
N GLY A 287 18.54 -5.75 -19.08
CA GLY A 287 19.56 -5.40 -20.07
C GLY A 287 19.52 -6.17 -21.39
N THR A 288 18.55 -7.08 -21.56
CA THR A 288 18.36 -7.80 -22.83
C THR A 288 17.64 -6.93 -23.87
N SER A 289 17.75 -7.27 -25.14
CA SER A 289 16.96 -6.61 -26.20
C SER A 289 15.47 -6.78 -26.00
N ASP A 290 15.04 -7.92 -25.44
CA ASP A 290 13.64 -8.19 -25.13
C ASP A 290 13.10 -7.28 -24.02
N ALA A 291 13.94 -6.88 -23.05
CA ALA A 291 13.53 -5.91 -22.03
C ALA A 291 13.20 -4.54 -22.66
N LEU A 292 14.02 -4.07 -23.63
CA LEU A 292 13.71 -2.84 -24.37
C LEU A 292 12.45 -2.95 -25.23
N LYS A 293 12.25 -4.11 -25.88
CA LYS A 293 11.01 -4.35 -26.65
C LYS A 293 9.79 -4.42 -25.72
N MET A 294 9.96 -5.00 -24.52
CA MET A 294 8.88 -5.07 -23.54
C MET A 294 8.50 -3.69 -22.97
N ASP A 295 9.43 -2.73 -22.89
CA ASP A 295 9.11 -1.32 -22.61
C ASP A 295 8.08 -0.78 -23.60
N VAL A 296 8.27 -1.04 -24.91
CA VAL A 296 7.34 -0.60 -25.95
C VAL A 296 6.01 -1.34 -25.85
N VAL A 297 6.04 -2.67 -25.68
CA VAL A 297 4.84 -3.50 -25.50
C VAL A 297 3.99 -3.01 -24.34
N ASN A 298 4.61 -2.79 -23.19
CA ASN A 298 3.89 -2.37 -21.99
C ASN A 298 3.33 -0.95 -22.10
N ASN A 299 4.05 -0.04 -22.78
CA ASN A 299 3.53 1.32 -23.02
C ASN A 299 2.30 1.33 -23.96
N ILE A 300 2.26 0.45 -24.94
CA ILE A 300 1.08 0.26 -25.79
C ILE A 300 -0.07 -0.34 -24.96
N LEU A 301 0.23 -1.35 -24.12
CA LEU A 301 -0.77 -2.14 -23.44
C LEU A 301 -1.40 -1.43 -22.25
N GLY A 302 -0.56 -0.92 -21.29
CA GLY A 302 -1.11 -0.47 -20.01
C GLY A 302 -0.23 0.51 -19.20
N ALA A 303 0.85 1.10 -19.73
CA ALA A 303 1.72 1.96 -18.92
C ALA A 303 1.29 3.45 -18.88
N SER A 304 0.23 3.83 -19.59
CA SER A 304 -0.19 5.24 -19.69
C SER A 304 -1.69 5.41 -19.85
N SER A 305 -2.18 6.64 -19.72
CA SER A 305 -3.59 6.99 -19.97
C SER A 305 -4.00 6.90 -21.46
N TYR A 306 -3.07 6.68 -22.37
CA TYR A 306 -3.33 6.46 -23.79
C TYR A 306 -3.18 4.99 -24.19
N SER A 307 -2.87 4.12 -23.26
CA SER A 307 -2.69 2.69 -23.47
C SER A 307 -4.01 1.97 -23.70
N ARG A 308 -3.95 0.80 -24.33
CA ARG A 308 -5.14 0.02 -24.72
C ARG A 308 -6.02 -0.34 -23.52
N LEU A 309 -5.43 -0.79 -22.40
CA LEU A 309 -6.19 -1.13 -21.19
C LEU A 309 -6.91 0.08 -20.62
N PHE A 310 -6.23 1.22 -20.53
CA PHE A 310 -6.84 2.44 -20.01
C PHE A 310 -7.97 2.94 -20.92
N MET A 311 -7.74 3.02 -22.24
CA MET A 311 -8.74 3.47 -23.21
C MET A 311 -9.95 2.55 -23.24
N ASN A 312 -9.76 1.23 -23.15
CA ASN A 312 -10.87 0.27 -23.15
C ASN A 312 -11.65 0.33 -21.83
N LEU A 313 -11.01 0.04 -20.70
CA LEU A 313 -11.74 -0.17 -19.45
C LEU A 313 -12.22 1.15 -18.80
N ARG A 314 -11.49 2.26 -18.97
CA ARG A 314 -11.89 3.55 -18.43
C ARG A 314 -12.71 4.37 -19.41
N GLU A 315 -12.12 4.70 -20.58
CA GLU A 315 -12.74 5.69 -21.48
C GLU A 315 -13.96 5.12 -22.22
N ASP A 316 -13.86 3.87 -22.73
CA ASP A 316 -14.94 3.25 -23.49
C ASP A 316 -15.99 2.58 -22.59
N LYS A 317 -15.57 1.79 -21.61
CA LYS A 317 -16.48 0.98 -20.76
C LYS A 317 -16.85 1.65 -19.43
N ALA A 318 -16.10 2.62 -18.96
CA ALA A 318 -16.30 3.28 -17.67
C ALA A 318 -16.40 2.29 -16.48
N TYR A 319 -15.63 1.20 -16.51
CA TYR A 319 -15.60 0.19 -15.43
C TYR A 319 -14.75 0.59 -14.25
N THR A 320 -13.74 1.43 -14.48
CA THR A 320 -12.70 1.81 -13.54
C THR A 320 -12.26 3.26 -13.72
N TYR A 321 -11.54 3.81 -12.78
CA TYR A 321 -10.79 5.07 -12.92
C TYR A 321 -9.44 4.89 -13.64
N GLY A 322 -8.96 3.66 -13.81
CA GLY A 322 -7.75 3.35 -14.56
C GLY A 322 -7.46 1.85 -14.56
N ALA A 323 -6.94 1.36 -15.68
CA ALA A 323 -6.46 -0.01 -15.85
C ALA A 323 -5.06 0.03 -16.43
N TYR A 324 -4.14 -0.70 -15.82
CA TYR A 324 -2.73 -0.61 -16.11
C TYR A 324 -2.10 -1.98 -16.27
N SER A 325 -0.93 -2.02 -16.90
CA SER A 325 -0.04 -3.18 -16.90
C SER A 325 1.37 -2.79 -16.51
N SER A 326 2.07 -3.73 -15.93
CA SER A 326 3.47 -3.63 -15.54
C SER A 326 4.21 -4.93 -15.82
N TYR A 327 5.53 -4.86 -15.89
CA TYR A 327 6.38 -6.02 -15.95
C TYR A 327 7.67 -5.77 -15.17
N ASP A 328 8.25 -6.84 -14.67
CA ASP A 328 9.56 -6.83 -14.03
C ASP A 328 10.51 -7.71 -14.86
N ALA A 329 11.65 -7.14 -15.24
CA ALA A 329 12.78 -7.89 -15.70
C ALA A 329 13.71 -8.15 -14.51
N ASP A 330 13.94 -9.41 -14.16
CA ASP A 330 14.65 -9.77 -12.94
C ASP A 330 15.69 -10.86 -13.16
N ARG A 331 16.76 -10.88 -12.33
CA ARG A 331 17.82 -11.90 -12.41
C ARG A 331 17.32 -13.29 -12.08
N LEU A 332 16.44 -13.40 -11.10
CA LEU A 332 15.86 -14.67 -10.65
C LEU A 332 14.62 -15.00 -11.50
N VAL A 333 13.55 -14.25 -11.32
CA VAL A 333 12.28 -14.45 -12.01
C VAL A 333 11.56 -13.12 -12.19
N GLY A 334 11.23 -12.80 -13.45
CA GLY A 334 10.40 -11.65 -13.78
C GLY A 334 8.91 -11.94 -13.58
N LYS A 335 8.10 -10.89 -13.61
CA LYS A 335 6.66 -10.94 -13.49
C LYS A 335 6.02 -10.02 -14.53
N PHE A 336 4.90 -10.44 -15.09
CA PHE A 336 3.96 -9.59 -15.80
C PHE A 336 2.68 -9.48 -14.99
N GLY A 337 2.08 -8.28 -14.97
CA GLY A 337 0.80 -8.03 -14.30
C GLY A 337 -0.04 -7.01 -15.05
N ALA A 338 -1.38 -7.20 -15.04
CA ALA A 338 -2.36 -6.22 -15.49
C ALA A 338 -3.44 -6.09 -14.41
N GLU A 339 -3.81 -4.84 -14.01
CA GLU A 339 -4.64 -4.62 -12.84
C GLU A 339 -5.57 -3.41 -12.95
N ALA A 340 -6.67 -3.45 -12.21
CA ALA A 340 -7.57 -2.33 -11.97
C ALA A 340 -8.43 -2.56 -10.72
N SER A 341 -8.89 -1.46 -10.12
CA SER A 341 -10.03 -1.47 -9.20
C SER A 341 -11.29 -1.14 -9.99
N VAL A 342 -12.24 -2.08 -10.05
CA VAL A 342 -13.47 -1.96 -10.84
C VAL A 342 -14.70 -2.04 -9.94
N ARG A 343 -15.86 -1.52 -10.39
CA ARG A 343 -17.11 -1.73 -9.67
C ARG A 343 -17.42 -3.23 -9.59
N SER A 344 -17.85 -3.71 -8.41
CA SER A 344 -18.12 -5.14 -8.17
C SER A 344 -19.09 -5.74 -9.20
N SER A 345 -20.07 -4.96 -9.67
CA SER A 345 -21.08 -5.41 -10.65
C SER A 345 -20.55 -5.65 -12.07
N VAL A 346 -19.32 -5.28 -12.38
CA VAL A 346 -18.71 -5.41 -13.72
C VAL A 346 -17.37 -6.16 -13.69
N THR A 347 -17.10 -6.89 -12.60
CA THR A 347 -15.81 -7.57 -12.39
C THR A 347 -15.53 -8.61 -13.50
N ASP A 348 -16.49 -9.47 -13.83
CA ASP A 348 -16.38 -10.45 -14.91
C ASP A 348 -16.19 -9.82 -16.28
N SER A 349 -16.94 -8.76 -16.55
CA SER A 349 -16.83 -7.98 -17.77
C SER A 349 -15.47 -7.30 -17.89
N ALA A 350 -14.92 -6.78 -16.80
CA ALA A 350 -13.59 -6.18 -16.77
C ALA A 350 -12.49 -7.23 -17.03
N ILE A 351 -12.58 -8.41 -16.41
CA ILE A 351 -11.66 -9.52 -16.68
C ILE A 351 -11.70 -9.92 -18.16
N THR A 352 -12.90 -9.98 -18.75
CA THR A 352 -13.09 -10.25 -20.18
C THR A 352 -12.35 -9.22 -21.05
N GLN A 353 -12.44 -7.92 -20.71
CA GLN A 353 -11.76 -6.86 -21.44
C GLN A 353 -10.24 -6.90 -21.22
N PHE A 354 -9.77 -7.23 -20.03
CA PHE A 354 -8.34 -7.48 -19.81
C PHE A 354 -7.83 -8.59 -20.72
N LEU A 355 -8.47 -9.75 -20.71
CA LEU A 355 -8.07 -10.89 -21.54
C LEU A 355 -8.16 -10.57 -23.03
N TYR A 356 -9.15 -9.77 -23.45
CA TYR A 356 -9.27 -9.28 -24.81
C TYR A 356 -8.04 -8.46 -25.24
N GLU A 357 -7.65 -7.45 -24.48
CA GLU A 357 -6.49 -6.60 -24.82
C GLU A 357 -5.16 -7.35 -24.72
N LEU A 358 -5.02 -8.26 -23.73
CA LEU A 358 -3.84 -9.13 -23.62
C LEU A 358 -3.70 -10.07 -24.84
N ASN A 359 -4.80 -10.58 -25.36
CA ASN A 359 -4.79 -11.37 -26.59
C ASN A 359 -4.58 -10.51 -27.82
N ARG A 360 -5.21 -9.35 -27.89
CA ARG A 360 -5.15 -8.45 -29.03
C ARG A 360 -3.72 -7.99 -29.34
N ILE A 361 -2.94 -7.61 -28.34
CA ILE A 361 -1.54 -7.19 -28.55
C ILE A 361 -0.66 -8.32 -29.07
N ARG A 362 -1.02 -9.59 -28.85
CA ARG A 362 -0.33 -10.79 -29.33
C ARG A 362 -0.75 -11.19 -30.75
N THR A 363 -1.99 -10.93 -31.14
CA THR A 363 -2.60 -11.48 -32.36
C THR A 363 -2.78 -10.44 -33.47
N GLU A 364 -2.95 -9.18 -33.10
CA GLU A 364 -3.15 -8.09 -34.05
C GLU A 364 -1.86 -7.24 -34.17
N PRO A 365 -1.45 -6.90 -35.39
CA PRO A 365 -0.35 -5.95 -35.60
C PRO A 365 -0.68 -4.59 -34.98
N VAL A 366 0.30 -3.99 -34.32
CA VAL A 366 0.18 -2.62 -33.79
C VAL A 366 0.17 -1.63 -34.95
N LYS A 367 -0.72 -0.65 -34.94
CA LYS A 367 -0.77 0.40 -35.95
C LYS A 367 0.48 1.27 -35.89
N GLU A 368 0.94 1.72 -37.05
CA GLU A 368 2.15 2.55 -37.14
C GLU A 368 2.03 3.85 -36.33
N GLU A 369 0.83 4.47 -36.30
CA GLU A 369 0.60 5.70 -35.53
C GLU A 369 0.70 5.44 -34.02
N GLU A 370 0.15 4.32 -33.54
CA GLU A 370 0.21 3.90 -32.12
C GLU A 370 1.67 3.61 -31.71
N LEU A 371 2.40 2.90 -32.55
CA LEU A 371 3.83 2.61 -32.32
C LEU A 371 4.67 3.89 -32.32
N ALA A 372 4.45 4.79 -33.27
CA ALA A 372 5.16 6.06 -33.35
C ALA A 372 4.87 6.95 -32.13
N GLN A 373 3.62 7.00 -31.66
CA GLN A 373 3.24 7.73 -30.47
C GLN A 373 3.99 7.21 -29.24
N VAL A 374 4.03 5.89 -29.04
CA VAL A 374 4.73 5.29 -27.88
C VAL A 374 6.23 5.53 -27.95
N LYS A 375 6.85 5.40 -29.12
CA LYS A 375 8.27 5.74 -29.29
C LYS A 375 8.56 7.19 -28.94
N ASN A 376 7.69 8.13 -29.32
CA ASN A 376 7.83 9.56 -28.98
C ASN A 376 7.68 9.79 -27.46
N ILE A 377 6.76 9.10 -26.81
CA ILE A 377 6.59 9.15 -25.33
C ILE A 377 7.86 8.66 -24.62
N LEU A 378 8.38 7.49 -25.03
CA LEU A 378 9.60 6.91 -24.46
C LEU A 378 10.82 7.82 -24.67
N ASN A 379 10.98 8.37 -25.88
CA ASN A 379 12.04 9.32 -26.20
C ASN A 379 11.96 10.58 -25.34
N GLY A 380 10.76 11.15 -25.17
CA GLY A 380 10.54 12.32 -24.34
C GLY A 380 10.78 12.04 -22.84
N ASN A 381 10.35 10.87 -22.36
CA ASN A 381 10.59 10.44 -20.98
C ASN A 381 12.08 10.24 -20.71
N PHE A 382 12.80 9.60 -21.62
CA PHE A 382 14.23 9.38 -21.52
C PHE A 382 15.00 10.71 -21.50
N ALA A 383 14.68 11.64 -22.41
CA ALA A 383 15.32 12.94 -22.45
C ALA A 383 15.11 13.74 -21.16
N ARG A 384 13.88 13.79 -20.64
CA ARG A 384 13.56 14.42 -19.35
C ARG A 384 14.28 13.75 -18.18
N ALA A 385 14.35 12.43 -18.18
CA ALA A 385 15.01 11.69 -17.11
C ALA A 385 16.50 12.04 -16.98
N LEU A 386 17.17 12.37 -18.08
CA LEU A 386 18.59 12.77 -18.09
C LEU A 386 18.87 14.14 -17.46
N GLU A 387 17.85 14.98 -17.25
CA GLU A 387 17.99 16.24 -16.51
C GLU A 387 18.29 15.95 -15.01
N ASN A 388 17.90 14.79 -14.52
CA ASN A 388 18.19 14.36 -13.16
C ASN A 388 19.51 13.57 -13.11
N PRO A 389 20.56 14.08 -12.41
CA PRO A 389 21.84 13.39 -12.29
C PRO A 389 21.75 12.01 -11.63
N GLN A 390 20.72 11.74 -10.83
CA GLN A 390 20.45 10.42 -10.27
C GLN A 390 20.14 9.37 -11.36
N THR A 391 19.58 9.79 -12.48
CA THR A 391 19.34 8.90 -13.63
C THR A 391 20.67 8.44 -14.24
N VAL A 392 21.64 9.34 -14.40
CA VAL A 392 22.99 9.02 -14.90
C VAL A 392 23.68 8.04 -13.94
N ALA A 393 23.57 8.27 -12.65
CA ALA A 393 24.13 7.38 -11.63
C ALA A 393 23.48 5.99 -11.65
N ARG A 394 22.15 5.91 -11.80
CA ARG A 394 21.43 4.65 -11.97
C ARG A 394 21.86 3.90 -13.23
N PHE A 395 22.08 4.61 -14.33
CA PHE A 395 22.59 4.00 -15.57
C PHE A 395 23.97 3.38 -15.37
N ALA A 396 24.88 4.11 -14.72
CA ALA A 396 26.20 3.60 -14.40
C ALA A 396 26.14 2.39 -13.45
N LEU A 397 25.28 2.47 -12.41
CA LEU A 397 25.06 1.36 -11.50
C LEU A 397 24.51 0.12 -12.23
N ASN A 398 23.49 0.29 -13.06
CA ASN A 398 22.91 -0.82 -13.83
C ASN A 398 23.90 -1.41 -14.81
N THR A 399 24.73 -0.56 -15.46
CA THR A 399 25.80 -1.02 -16.34
C THR A 399 26.79 -1.92 -15.61
N ALA A 400 27.18 -1.53 -14.39
CA ALA A 400 28.08 -2.33 -13.55
C ALA A 400 27.38 -3.61 -13.04
N LYS A 401 26.19 -3.48 -12.47
CA LYS A 401 25.42 -4.56 -11.83
C LYS A 401 25.00 -5.66 -12.83
N TYR A 402 24.51 -5.26 -14.00
CA TYR A 402 24.02 -6.19 -15.03
C TYR A 402 25.05 -6.46 -16.13
N LYS A 403 26.28 -5.94 -15.99
CA LYS A 403 27.38 -6.10 -16.97
C LYS A 403 26.93 -5.70 -18.37
N LEU A 404 26.23 -4.57 -18.50
CA LEU A 404 25.74 -4.08 -19.77
C LEU A 404 26.88 -3.54 -20.63
N PRO A 405 26.75 -3.51 -21.98
CA PRO A 405 27.67 -2.78 -22.86
C PRO A 405 27.82 -1.32 -22.41
N ALA A 406 28.99 -0.76 -22.50
CA ALA A 406 29.27 0.61 -22.04
C ALA A 406 28.41 1.68 -22.74
N ASP A 407 28.00 1.41 -23.96
CA ASP A 407 27.18 2.26 -24.82
C ASP A 407 25.67 1.91 -24.78
N TYR A 408 25.23 1.04 -23.84
CA TYR A 408 23.86 0.55 -23.77
C TYR A 408 22.84 1.70 -23.71
N TYR A 409 23.05 2.65 -22.79
CA TYR A 409 22.13 3.79 -22.63
C TYR A 409 22.36 4.88 -23.70
N GLU A 410 23.55 5.01 -24.28
CA GLU A 410 23.81 5.91 -25.42
C GLU A 410 23.02 5.47 -26.65
N ASN A 411 22.88 4.16 -26.84
CA ASN A 411 22.14 3.57 -27.96
C ASN A 411 20.64 3.38 -27.66
N TYR A 412 20.13 3.72 -26.43
CA TYR A 412 18.76 3.47 -26.03
C TYR A 412 17.74 3.99 -27.05
N LEU A 413 17.81 5.28 -27.42
CA LEU A 413 16.87 5.88 -28.36
C LEU A 413 16.95 5.28 -29.76
N LYS A 414 18.15 4.95 -30.22
CA LYS A 414 18.37 4.26 -31.50
C LYS A 414 17.71 2.89 -31.48
N ASN A 415 17.89 2.15 -30.40
CA ASN A 415 17.32 0.82 -30.24
C ASN A 415 15.78 0.88 -30.16
N ILE A 416 15.20 1.83 -29.42
CA ILE A 416 13.74 2.06 -29.37
C ILE A 416 13.21 2.43 -30.78
N ALA A 417 13.89 3.30 -31.51
CA ALA A 417 13.50 3.70 -32.86
C ALA A 417 13.47 2.51 -33.85
N ALA A 418 14.36 1.55 -33.69
CA ALA A 418 14.46 0.37 -34.54
C ALA A 418 13.38 -0.69 -34.30
N ILE A 419 12.65 -0.66 -33.16
CA ILE A 419 11.63 -1.64 -32.85
C ILE A 419 10.47 -1.53 -33.84
N THR A 420 10.08 -2.64 -34.44
CA THR A 420 8.97 -2.74 -35.42
C THR A 420 7.67 -3.25 -34.79
N ALA A 421 6.55 -3.12 -35.49
CA ALA A 421 5.29 -3.72 -35.09
C ALA A 421 5.38 -5.26 -34.95
N ALA A 422 6.20 -5.91 -35.76
CA ALA A 422 6.48 -7.34 -35.66
C ALA A 422 7.24 -7.68 -34.36
N ASP A 423 8.27 -6.89 -34.01
CA ASP A 423 8.97 -7.05 -32.73
C ASP A 423 8.03 -6.94 -31.52
N VAL A 424 7.11 -5.97 -31.54
CA VAL A 424 6.10 -5.80 -30.48
C VAL A 424 5.23 -7.05 -30.38
N GLN A 425 4.72 -7.56 -31.49
CA GLN A 425 3.85 -8.75 -31.51
C GLN A 425 4.60 -10.01 -31.06
N GLU A 426 5.81 -10.24 -31.53
CA GLU A 426 6.64 -11.39 -31.12
C GLU A 426 6.98 -11.34 -29.63
N THR A 427 7.37 -10.16 -29.14
CA THR A 427 7.68 -9.97 -27.72
C THR A 427 6.43 -10.18 -26.85
N ALA A 428 5.28 -9.65 -27.28
CA ALA A 428 4.02 -9.88 -26.60
C ALA A 428 3.64 -11.38 -26.56
N LYS A 429 3.79 -12.11 -27.66
CA LYS A 429 3.57 -13.57 -27.70
C LYS A 429 4.48 -14.33 -26.75
N LYS A 430 5.73 -13.89 -26.60
CA LYS A 430 6.72 -14.54 -25.74
C LYS A 430 6.45 -14.31 -24.25
N TYR A 431 6.12 -13.07 -23.86
CA TYR A 431 6.09 -12.65 -22.46
C TYR A 431 4.71 -12.37 -21.88
N ILE A 432 3.65 -12.29 -22.67
CA ILE A 432 2.27 -12.12 -22.21
C ILE A 432 1.51 -13.41 -22.47
N LYS A 433 1.03 -14.08 -21.41
CA LYS A 433 0.41 -15.41 -21.47
C LYS A 433 -0.97 -15.39 -20.82
N PRO A 434 -2.00 -14.80 -21.47
CA PRO A 434 -3.32 -14.66 -20.88
C PRO A 434 -4.06 -15.99 -20.65
N GLU A 435 -3.63 -17.08 -21.31
CA GLU A 435 -4.15 -18.43 -21.14
C GLU A 435 -3.50 -19.24 -20.01
N ASN A 436 -2.38 -18.74 -19.48
CA ASN A 436 -1.57 -19.38 -18.44
C ASN A 436 -1.29 -18.41 -17.28
N ALA A 437 -2.30 -17.67 -16.85
CA ALA A 437 -2.20 -16.62 -15.85
C ALA A 437 -3.06 -16.91 -14.63
N TYR A 438 -2.64 -16.42 -13.48
CA TYR A 438 -3.49 -16.29 -12.32
C TYR A 438 -4.38 -15.07 -12.50
N ILE A 439 -5.70 -15.27 -12.43
CA ILE A 439 -6.71 -14.23 -12.41
C ILE A 439 -7.12 -14.06 -10.95
N MET A 440 -6.74 -12.97 -10.34
CA MET A 440 -6.91 -12.73 -8.91
C MET A 440 -7.93 -11.64 -8.68
N VAL A 441 -8.80 -11.86 -7.71
CA VAL A 441 -9.87 -10.92 -7.36
C VAL A 441 -9.99 -10.81 -5.84
N VAL A 442 -9.99 -9.59 -5.36
CA VAL A 442 -10.37 -9.25 -3.98
C VAL A 442 -11.68 -8.48 -4.05
N GLY A 443 -12.76 -8.98 -3.45
CA GLY A 443 -14.06 -8.34 -3.58
C GLY A 443 -15.18 -9.02 -2.80
N ASP A 444 -16.42 -8.54 -3.00
CA ASP A 444 -17.60 -9.15 -2.38
C ASP A 444 -17.79 -10.59 -2.85
N LYS A 445 -18.15 -11.48 -1.92
CA LYS A 445 -18.27 -12.93 -2.18
C LYS A 445 -19.20 -13.27 -3.37
N LYS A 446 -20.24 -12.45 -3.61
CA LYS A 446 -21.17 -12.65 -4.72
C LYS A 446 -20.49 -12.58 -6.09
N VAL A 447 -19.39 -11.85 -6.19
CA VAL A 447 -18.61 -11.74 -7.43
C VAL A 447 -18.01 -13.10 -7.81
N ALA A 448 -17.62 -13.93 -6.85
CA ALA A 448 -16.99 -15.22 -7.10
C ALA A 448 -17.85 -16.15 -7.97
N GLU A 449 -19.17 -16.06 -7.87
CA GLU A 449 -20.12 -16.87 -8.65
C GLU A 449 -20.00 -16.61 -10.17
N THR A 450 -19.60 -15.38 -10.57
CA THR A 450 -19.44 -14.99 -11.97
C THR A 450 -18.11 -15.39 -12.57
N LEU A 451 -17.14 -15.85 -11.75
CA LEU A 451 -15.75 -16.06 -12.15
C LEU A 451 -15.45 -17.45 -12.69
N ALA A 452 -16.33 -18.42 -12.50
CA ALA A 452 -16.12 -19.84 -12.89
C ALA A 452 -15.81 -20.01 -14.39
N GLY A 453 -16.27 -19.09 -15.25
CA GLY A 453 -15.98 -19.09 -16.68
C GLY A 453 -14.51 -18.80 -17.04
N PHE A 454 -13.73 -18.24 -16.13
CA PHE A 454 -12.31 -17.89 -16.35
C PHE A 454 -11.34 -18.96 -15.85
N GLY A 455 -11.79 -19.92 -15.03
CA GLY A 455 -10.98 -20.99 -14.49
C GLY A 455 -11.55 -21.55 -13.18
N ALA A 456 -10.85 -22.54 -12.60
CA ALA A 456 -11.21 -23.06 -11.29
C ALA A 456 -11.00 -21.96 -10.22
N VAL A 457 -12.06 -21.67 -9.46
CA VAL A 457 -12.03 -20.65 -8.41
C VAL A 457 -11.58 -21.28 -7.09
N SER A 458 -10.49 -20.75 -6.53
CA SER A 458 -9.99 -21.11 -5.20
C SER A 458 -10.06 -19.90 -4.28
N PHE A 459 -10.49 -20.12 -3.04
CA PHE A 459 -10.61 -19.06 -2.05
C PHE A 459 -9.35 -18.99 -1.18
N TYR A 460 -8.98 -17.74 -0.84
CA TYR A 460 -7.80 -17.44 -0.05
C TYR A 460 -8.15 -16.44 1.05
N ASP A 461 -7.35 -16.43 2.12
CA ASP A 461 -7.39 -15.38 3.14
C ASP A 461 -6.55 -14.14 2.71
N ALA A 462 -6.54 -13.10 3.55
CA ALA A 462 -5.81 -11.87 3.30
C ALA A 462 -4.27 -12.05 3.20
N LEU A 463 -3.74 -13.19 3.65
CA LEU A 463 -2.32 -13.55 3.59
C LEU A 463 -2.00 -14.53 2.44
N GLY A 464 -2.97 -14.80 1.56
CA GLY A 464 -2.80 -15.73 0.44
C GLY A 464 -2.72 -17.19 0.86
N ASN A 465 -3.17 -17.57 2.07
CA ASN A 465 -3.36 -18.98 2.41
C ASN A 465 -4.66 -19.48 1.81
N VAL A 466 -4.67 -20.75 1.38
CA VAL A 466 -5.92 -21.39 0.94
C VAL A 466 -6.93 -21.28 2.09
N ALA A 467 -8.00 -20.55 1.85
CA ALA A 467 -9.07 -20.44 2.81
C ALA A 467 -9.76 -21.81 2.92
N LYS A 468 -10.06 -22.23 4.13
CA LYS A 468 -10.97 -23.38 4.31
C LYS A 468 -12.27 -23.02 3.60
N PRO A 469 -12.94 -23.99 2.93
CA PRO A 469 -14.24 -23.73 2.33
C PRO A 469 -15.10 -23.02 3.36
N VAL A 470 -15.56 -21.81 3.05
CA VAL A 470 -16.51 -21.12 3.92
C VAL A 470 -17.70 -22.04 4.03
N ALA A 471 -18.00 -22.54 5.23
CA ALA A 471 -19.09 -23.45 5.47
C ALA A 471 -20.36 -22.87 4.80
N GLU A 472 -21.06 -23.68 4.02
CA GLU A 472 -22.36 -23.27 3.48
C GLU A 472 -23.19 -22.73 4.63
N LEU A 473 -23.78 -21.55 4.45
CA LEU A 473 -24.68 -21.01 5.46
C LEU A 473 -25.79 -22.03 5.70
N PRO A 474 -26.15 -22.30 6.97
CA PRO A 474 -27.32 -23.12 7.25
C PRO A 474 -28.52 -22.56 6.45
N LYS A 475 -29.24 -23.45 5.74
CA LYS A 475 -30.31 -23.05 4.80
C LYS A 475 -31.40 -22.19 5.41
N ASP A 476 -31.56 -22.28 6.72
CA ASP A 476 -32.56 -21.55 7.47
C ASP A 476 -32.00 -20.37 8.26
N LEU A 477 -30.70 -20.04 8.09
CA LEU A 477 -30.05 -18.91 8.78
C LEU A 477 -30.46 -17.59 8.12
N THR A 478 -30.99 -16.69 8.94
CA THR A 478 -31.36 -15.35 8.55
C THR A 478 -30.64 -14.32 9.42
N ALA A 479 -30.61 -13.05 8.99
CA ALA A 479 -30.03 -11.98 9.80
C ALA A 479 -30.67 -11.92 11.20
N ASN A 480 -32.02 -12.05 11.29
CA ASN A 480 -32.72 -12.10 12.57
C ASN A 480 -32.25 -13.25 13.47
N LYS A 481 -32.08 -14.46 12.91
CA LYS A 481 -31.57 -15.60 13.69
C LYS A 481 -30.15 -15.37 14.22
N VAL A 482 -29.29 -14.72 13.47
CA VAL A 482 -27.93 -14.37 13.92
C VAL A 482 -28.00 -13.39 15.11
N ILE A 483 -28.83 -12.35 15.00
CA ILE A 483 -29.05 -11.40 16.11
C ILE A 483 -29.70 -12.08 17.32
N ASP A 484 -30.70 -12.94 17.13
CA ASP A 484 -31.34 -13.71 18.23
C ASP A 484 -30.32 -14.62 18.94
N ASN A 485 -29.44 -15.27 18.18
CA ASN A 485 -28.35 -16.09 18.72
C ASN A 485 -27.38 -15.26 19.56
N TYR A 486 -27.01 -14.06 19.08
CA TYR A 486 -26.18 -13.12 19.85
C TYR A 486 -26.86 -12.70 21.15
N ILE A 487 -28.11 -12.25 21.08
CA ILE A 487 -28.90 -11.85 22.28
C ILE A 487 -28.95 -13.03 23.29
N LYS A 488 -29.15 -14.23 22.82
CA LYS A 488 -29.15 -15.46 23.63
C LYS A 488 -27.76 -15.76 24.23
N ALA A 489 -26.70 -15.62 23.44
CA ALA A 489 -25.32 -15.87 23.87
C ALA A 489 -24.85 -14.92 24.97
N ILE A 490 -25.34 -13.68 24.98
CA ILE A 490 -24.97 -12.68 25.98
C ILE A 490 -25.90 -12.71 27.25
N GLY A 491 -26.89 -13.60 27.32
CA GLY A 491 -27.70 -13.79 28.53
C GLY A 491 -29.20 -13.68 28.34
N GLY A 492 -29.68 -13.42 27.13
CA GLY A 492 -31.06 -13.37 26.71
C GLY A 492 -31.77 -12.05 26.99
N GLU A 493 -32.79 -11.77 26.20
CA GLU A 493 -33.56 -10.52 26.23
C GLU A 493 -34.14 -10.20 27.61
N GLY A 494 -34.60 -11.24 28.37
CA GLY A 494 -35.15 -11.08 29.69
C GLY A 494 -34.17 -10.50 30.72
N ASN A 495 -32.88 -10.92 30.69
CA ASN A 495 -31.87 -10.37 31.59
C ASN A 495 -31.41 -8.97 31.12
N ILE A 496 -31.31 -8.76 29.82
CA ILE A 496 -30.97 -7.45 29.22
C ILE A 496 -32.03 -6.41 29.65
N LYS A 497 -33.31 -6.72 29.53
CA LYS A 497 -34.43 -5.81 29.95
C LYS A 497 -34.52 -5.55 31.46
N LYS A 498 -33.96 -6.42 32.32
CA LYS A 498 -33.80 -6.19 33.75
C LYS A 498 -32.69 -5.19 34.08
N MET A 499 -31.74 -4.97 33.19
CA MET A 499 -30.66 -3.99 33.36
C MET A 499 -31.20 -2.58 33.13
N LYS A 500 -31.53 -1.84 34.21
CA LYS A 500 -32.14 -0.50 34.13
C LYS A 500 -31.11 0.62 33.99
N THR A 501 -29.93 0.42 34.53
CA THR A 501 -28.80 1.37 34.38
C THR A 501 -27.50 0.60 34.21
N LEU A 502 -26.56 1.21 33.47
CA LEU A 502 -25.19 0.70 33.32
C LEU A 502 -24.24 1.88 33.30
N ALA A 503 -23.25 1.89 34.20
CA ALA A 503 -22.11 2.81 34.15
C ALA A 503 -20.87 2.06 33.76
N VAL A 504 -20.19 2.53 32.72
CA VAL A 504 -18.94 1.95 32.19
C VAL A 504 -17.86 3.02 32.29
N LYS A 505 -16.73 2.67 32.90
CA LYS A 505 -15.50 3.48 32.86
C LYS A 505 -14.45 2.68 32.17
N MET A 506 -13.80 3.28 31.13
CA MET A 506 -12.74 2.68 30.36
C MET A 506 -11.49 3.57 30.42
N SER A 507 -10.33 2.95 30.37
CA SER A 507 -9.03 3.59 30.14
C SER A 507 -8.57 3.25 28.73
N ALA A 508 -8.05 4.24 28.01
CA ALA A 508 -7.45 4.08 26.69
C ALA A 508 -6.15 4.91 26.62
N GLU A 509 -5.28 4.60 25.68
CA GLU A 509 -4.05 5.34 25.42
C GLU A 509 -3.96 5.71 23.94
N VAL A 510 -3.69 6.98 23.67
CA VAL A 510 -3.47 7.51 22.31
C VAL A 510 -2.19 8.34 22.34
N ASP A 511 -1.21 7.94 21.57
CA ASP A 511 0.10 8.63 21.45
C ASP A 511 0.75 8.95 22.81
N GLY A 512 0.72 7.96 23.74
CA GLY A 512 1.26 8.11 25.11
C GLY A 512 0.40 8.94 26.06
N THR A 513 -0.78 9.41 25.60
CA THR A 513 -1.71 10.15 26.43
C THR A 513 -2.81 9.24 26.94
N GLU A 514 -2.96 9.15 28.27
CA GLU A 514 -4.03 8.37 28.90
C GLU A 514 -5.38 9.10 28.81
N LEU A 515 -6.37 8.40 28.25
CA LEU A 515 -7.76 8.84 28.15
C LEU A 515 -8.63 8.07 29.14
N THR A 516 -9.60 8.77 29.72
CA THR A 516 -10.70 8.14 30.47
C THR A 516 -11.99 8.34 29.70
N ILE A 517 -12.70 7.25 29.40
CA ILE A 517 -14.01 7.24 28.75
C ILE A 517 -15.05 6.82 29.80
N VAL A 518 -16.06 7.63 30.00
CA VAL A 518 -17.16 7.34 30.94
C VAL A 518 -18.46 7.31 30.16
N ARG A 519 -19.15 6.17 30.18
CA ARG A 519 -20.47 5.98 29.55
C ARG A 519 -21.51 5.64 30.61
N ASN A 520 -22.64 6.32 30.57
CA ASN A 520 -23.75 6.05 31.45
C ASN A 520 -25.01 5.80 30.62
N TYR A 521 -25.68 4.71 30.93
CA TYR A 521 -26.88 4.27 30.25
C TYR A 521 -28.03 4.18 31.27
N LYS A 522 -29.21 4.64 30.88
CA LYS A 522 -30.44 4.39 31.62
C LYS A 522 -31.55 4.00 30.65
N ALA A 523 -32.03 2.78 30.82
CA ALA A 523 -33.05 2.21 29.95
C ALA A 523 -34.32 3.08 29.91
N PRO A 524 -35.00 3.16 28.75
CA PRO A 524 -34.70 2.39 27.55
C PRO A 524 -33.54 2.99 26.70
N ASN A 525 -33.34 4.30 26.69
CA ASN A 525 -32.50 5.00 25.75
C ASN A 525 -31.94 6.35 26.24
N LEU A 526 -31.68 6.53 27.53
CA LEU A 526 -30.93 7.69 28.00
C LEU A 526 -29.44 7.40 28.02
N TYR A 527 -28.65 8.33 27.53
CA TYR A 527 -27.18 8.14 27.34
C TYR A 527 -26.39 9.39 27.67
N SER A 528 -25.26 9.22 28.31
CA SER A 528 -24.21 10.23 28.38
C SER A 528 -22.84 9.59 28.23
N GLU A 529 -21.98 10.21 27.42
CA GLU A 529 -20.58 9.84 27.27
C GLU A 529 -19.69 11.05 27.51
N GLU A 530 -18.57 10.85 28.17
CA GLU A 530 -17.54 11.86 28.34
C GLU A 530 -16.17 11.24 28.19
N ILE A 531 -15.36 11.83 27.29
CA ILE A 531 -13.95 11.46 27.04
C ILE A 531 -13.08 12.54 27.66
N LYS A 532 -12.12 12.15 28.52
CA LYS A 532 -11.27 13.05 29.31
C LYS A 532 -9.79 12.70 29.16
N VAL A 533 -8.96 13.74 29.21
CA VAL A 533 -7.55 13.65 29.57
C VAL A 533 -7.40 14.25 30.97
N LYS A 534 -7.03 13.43 31.95
CA LYS A 534 -7.01 13.83 33.36
C LYS A 534 -8.40 14.39 33.79
N ILE A 535 -8.49 15.70 34.07
CA ILE A 535 -9.73 16.41 34.48
C ILE A 535 -10.39 17.16 33.31
N MET A 536 -9.71 17.28 32.15
CA MET A 536 -10.19 18.06 31.02
C MET A 536 -11.07 17.22 30.10
N SER A 537 -12.28 17.67 29.81
CA SER A 537 -13.20 17.02 28.89
C SER A 537 -12.83 17.37 27.45
N LEU A 538 -12.51 16.34 26.66
CA LEU A 538 -12.22 16.46 25.22
C LEU A 538 -13.48 16.42 24.38
N GLN A 539 -14.41 15.54 24.78
CA GLN A 539 -15.68 15.33 24.09
C GLN A 539 -16.75 14.89 25.07
N SER A 540 -17.97 15.35 24.85
CA SER A 540 -19.13 14.86 25.55
C SER A 540 -20.32 14.69 24.61
N ARG A 541 -21.11 13.62 24.82
CA ARG A 541 -22.35 13.35 24.10
C ARG A 541 -23.44 13.05 25.10
N VAL A 542 -24.62 13.61 24.90
CA VAL A 542 -25.78 13.38 25.77
C VAL A 542 -27.03 13.15 24.92
N PHE A 543 -27.83 12.18 25.31
CA PHE A 543 -29.12 11.88 24.68
C PHE A 543 -30.19 11.70 25.75
N ASP A 544 -31.29 12.44 25.65
CA ASP A 544 -32.39 12.45 26.63
C ASP A 544 -33.57 11.53 26.26
N GLY A 545 -33.36 10.67 25.26
CA GLY A 545 -34.36 9.78 24.70
C GLY A 545 -35.13 10.36 23.51
N LYS A 546 -34.97 11.66 23.22
CA LYS A 546 -35.60 12.35 22.11
C LYS A 546 -34.62 13.22 21.33
N LYS A 547 -33.81 14.00 22.04
CA LYS A 547 -32.84 14.93 21.49
C LYS A 547 -31.43 14.56 21.95
N GLY A 548 -30.45 14.89 21.16
CA GLY A 548 -29.05 14.70 21.49
C GLY A 548 -28.22 15.95 21.28
N VAL A 549 -27.11 16.03 22.00
CA VAL A 549 -26.07 17.03 21.77
C VAL A 549 -24.69 16.39 21.80
N SER A 550 -23.80 16.92 20.98
CA SER A 550 -22.37 16.60 20.97
C SER A 550 -21.56 17.87 21.14
N LYS A 551 -20.52 17.82 21.98
CA LYS A 551 -19.62 18.94 22.22
C LYS A 551 -18.16 18.45 22.22
N GLY A 552 -17.34 18.97 21.33
CA GLY A 552 -15.89 18.80 21.33
C GLY A 552 -15.18 19.95 22.05
N MET A 553 -13.94 19.71 22.49
CA MET A 553 -13.11 20.75 23.07
C MET A 553 -12.85 21.86 22.05
N GLY A 554 -13.16 23.12 22.39
CA GLY A 554 -12.99 24.26 21.49
C GLY A 554 -14.01 24.37 20.35
N SER A 555 -14.99 23.46 20.30
CA SER A 555 -16.05 23.46 19.28
C SER A 555 -17.40 23.86 19.86
N PRO A 556 -18.28 24.50 19.05
CA PRO A 556 -19.65 24.75 19.49
C PRO A 556 -20.41 23.45 19.71
N THR A 557 -21.42 23.47 20.59
CA THR A 557 -22.34 22.35 20.78
C THR A 557 -23.15 22.14 19.50
N THR A 558 -23.23 20.90 19.02
CA THR A 558 -23.97 20.50 17.81
C THR A 558 -25.12 19.57 18.17
N GLU A 559 -26.24 19.68 17.43
CA GLU A 559 -27.33 18.72 17.48
C GLU A 559 -27.17 17.73 16.34
N PRO A 560 -26.96 16.42 16.61
CA PRO A 560 -26.81 15.39 15.59
C PRO A 560 -28.11 15.23 14.77
N LYS A 561 -27.97 15.00 13.46
CA LYS A 561 -29.06 14.83 12.50
C LYS A 561 -28.81 13.61 11.61
N ASN A 562 -29.88 13.09 11.01
CA ASN A 562 -29.83 11.96 10.06
C ASN A 562 -29.06 10.76 10.64
N ASP A 563 -27.97 10.35 9.99
CA ASP A 563 -27.12 9.23 10.37
C ASP A 563 -26.40 9.40 11.72
N GLU A 564 -26.01 10.63 12.08
CA GLU A 564 -25.44 10.93 13.40
C GLU A 564 -26.48 10.74 14.54
N LEU A 565 -27.74 11.08 14.28
CA LEU A 565 -28.83 10.87 15.23
C LEU A 565 -29.15 9.38 15.36
N ASP A 566 -29.11 8.62 14.28
CA ASP A 566 -29.31 7.17 14.33
C ASP A 566 -28.20 6.49 15.13
N GLU A 567 -26.94 6.93 14.94
CA GLU A 567 -25.81 6.43 15.73
C GLU A 567 -26.00 6.73 17.22
N LEU A 568 -26.41 7.95 17.58
CA LEU A 568 -26.63 8.33 18.99
C LEU A 568 -27.78 7.54 19.61
N LYS A 569 -28.86 7.26 18.87
CA LYS A 569 -29.96 6.39 19.34
C LYS A 569 -29.49 4.96 19.57
N PHE A 570 -28.66 4.43 18.66
CA PHE A 570 -28.06 3.11 18.77
C PHE A 570 -27.15 3.05 20.02
N ASP A 571 -26.19 3.99 20.12
CA ASP A 571 -25.28 4.08 21.25
C ASP A 571 -26.01 4.29 22.62
N ALA A 572 -27.19 4.88 22.60
CA ALA A 572 -27.98 5.13 23.83
C ALA A 572 -28.60 3.86 24.43
N CYS A 573 -28.61 2.76 23.72
CA CYS A 573 -29.13 1.49 24.23
C CYS A 573 -28.02 0.66 24.88
N ILE A 574 -28.31 0.01 26.01
CA ILE A 574 -27.32 -0.87 26.68
C ILE A 574 -26.94 -2.05 25.78
N VAL A 575 -27.91 -2.64 25.09
CA VAL A 575 -27.74 -3.67 24.04
C VAL A 575 -28.68 -3.28 22.91
N PRO A 576 -28.19 -2.51 21.92
CA PRO A 576 -29.04 -1.94 20.87
C PRO A 576 -29.67 -2.99 19.95
N GLU A 577 -29.08 -4.16 19.82
CA GLU A 577 -29.61 -5.26 18.98
C GLU A 577 -31.02 -5.71 19.43
N VAL A 578 -31.39 -5.52 20.69
CA VAL A 578 -32.74 -5.82 21.17
C VAL A 578 -33.79 -4.86 20.60
N TYR A 579 -33.38 -3.66 20.18
CA TYR A 579 -34.26 -2.57 19.79
C TYR A 579 -34.21 -2.25 18.29
N LEU A 580 -33.50 -3.04 17.47
CA LEU A 580 -33.35 -2.79 16.02
C LEU A 580 -34.69 -2.69 15.28
N GLY A 581 -35.68 -3.52 15.68
CA GLY A 581 -37.03 -3.45 15.13
C GLY A 581 -37.76 -2.14 15.46
N GLU A 582 -37.63 -1.66 16.68
CA GLU A 582 -38.22 -0.38 17.14
C GLU A 582 -37.54 0.82 16.48
N MET A 583 -36.25 0.70 16.13
CA MET A 583 -35.49 1.70 15.38
C MET A 583 -35.81 1.70 13.88
N GLY A 584 -36.66 0.77 13.38
CA GLY A 584 -36.98 0.64 11.95
C GLY A 584 -35.80 0.15 11.10
N ALA A 585 -34.81 -0.49 11.71
CA ALA A 585 -33.62 -0.94 11.05
C ALA A 585 -33.91 -2.16 10.13
N LYS A 586 -33.28 -2.16 8.95
CA LYS A 586 -33.32 -3.29 7.99
C LYS A 586 -32.04 -4.09 8.10
N MET A 587 -32.18 -5.40 8.30
CA MET A 587 -31.04 -6.31 8.45
C MET A 587 -30.94 -7.27 7.27
N VAL A 588 -29.71 -7.48 6.76
CA VAL A 588 -29.38 -8.41 5.69
C VAL A 588 -28.21 -9.28 6.12
N LEU A 589 -28.35 -10.60 6.00
CA LEU A 589 -27.23 -11.54 6.18
C LEU A 589 -26.38 -11.51 4.90
N LEU A 590 -25.18 -10.95 4.99
CA LEU A 590 -24.26 -10.86 3.85
C LEU A 590 -23.56 -12.20 3.54
N GLY A 591 -23.37 -13.05 4.57
CA GLY A 591 -22.66 -14.29 4.40
C GLY A 591 -21.90 -14.71 5.68
N SER A 592 -20.83 -15.45 5.47
CA SER A 592 -19.85 -15.77 6.52
C SER A 592 -18.45 -15.34 6.06
N GLU A 593 -17.63 -14.93 7.03
CA GLU A 593 -16.25 -14.46 6.80
C GLU A 593 -15.35 -14.99 7.92
N ASP A 594 -14.09 -15.29 7.60
CA ASP A 594 -13.08 -15.59 8.60
C ASP A 594 -12.51 -14.29 9.16
N LEU A 595 -12.66 -14.07 10.45
CA LEU A 595 -12.09 -12.95 11.17
C LEU A 595 -10.97 -13.45 12.08
N ASN A 596 -9.72 -13.34 11.62
CA ASN A 596 -8.54 -13.78 12.38
C ASN A 596 -8.59 -15.25 12.81
N GLY A 597 -9.06 -16.14 11.96
CA GLY A 597 -9.19 -17.59 12.23
C GLY A 597 -10.51 -18.00 12.90
N VAL A 598 -11.42 -17.05 13.12
CA VAL A 598 -12.77 -17.30 13.66
C VAL A 598 -13.81 -17.13 12.55
N LEU A 599 -14.57 -18.16 12.27
CA LEU A 599 -15.71 -18.08 11.33
C LEU A 599 -16.80 -17.18 11.92
N CYS A 600 -17.13 -16.09 11.24
CA CYS A 600 -18.18 -15.16 11.66
C CYS A 600 -19.32 -15.13 10.64
N TYR A 601 -20.55 -14.99 11.13
CA TYR A 601 -21.69 -14.56 10.32
C TYR A 601 -21.70 -13.04 10.22
N VAL A 602 -21.89 -12.51 9.01
CA VAL A 602 -21.82 -11.05 8.76
C VAL A 602 -23.22 -10.52 8.48
N VAL A 603 -23.66 -9.61 9.34
CA VAL A 603 -24.98 -8.95 9.24
C VAL A 603 -24.80 -7.48 8.97
N GLN A 604 -25.42 -6.99 7.89
CA GLN A 604 -25.50 -5.56 7.60
C GLN A 604 -26.83 -5.02 8.12
N THR A 605 -26.77 -3.94 8.89
CA THR A 605 -27.92 -3.23 9.45
C THR A 605 -27.96 -1.82 8.87
N THR A 606 -29.07 -1.46 8.22
CA THR A 606 -29.30 -0.12 7.65
C THR A 606 -30.41 0.57 8.46
N PHE A 607 -30.10 1.74 9.01
CA PHE A 607 -31.02 2.57 9.81
C PHE A 607 -31.80 3.55 8.93
N VAL A 608 -32.86 4.11 9.51
CA VAL A 608 -33.80 5.02 8.79
C VAL A 608 -33.11 6.28 8.30
N GLY A 609 -32.16 6.84 9.04
CA GLY A 609 -31.38 8.03 8.65
C GLY A 609 -30.26 7.77 7.63
N GLY A 610 -30.07 6.51 7.22
CA GLY A 610 -29.09 6.11 6.23
C GLY A 610 -27.80 5.51 6.79
N LYS A 611 -27.62 5.48 8.10
CA LYS A 611 -26.46 4.83 8.74
C LYS A 611 -26.44 3.35 8.45
N VAL A 612 -25.25 2.81 8.17
CA VAL A 612 -25.04 1.38 7.89
C VAL A 612 -23.98 0.83 8.82
N HIS A 613 -24.31 -0.25 9.56
CA HIS A 613 -23.37 -1.05 10.33
C HIS A 613 -23.19 -2.41 9.68
N THR A 614 -21.99 -2.95 9.74
CA THR A 614 -21.67 -4.32 9.37
C THR A 614 -21.07 -5.02 10.58
N ASP A 615 -21.81 -5.97 11.12
CA ASP A 615 -21.49 -6.66 12.37
C ASP A 615 -21.06 -8.10 12.09
N PHE A 616 -20.04 -8.56 12.81
CA PHE A 616 -19.44 -9.88 12.70
C PHE A 616 -19.71 -10.68 13.97
N PHE A 617 -20.44 -11.78 13.83
CA PHE A 617 -20.83 -12.65 14.93
C PHE A 617 -20.14 -13.99 14.81
N ASP A 618 -19.40 -14.41 15.83
CA ASP A 618 -18.76 -15.73 15.89
C ASP A 618 -19.81 -16.83 15.70
N ALA A 619 -19.63 -17.65 14.68
CA ALA A 619 -20.56 -18.71 14.32
C ALA A 619 -20.70 -19.81 15.39
N ALA A 620 -19.66 -20.02 16.22
CA ALA A 620 -19.64 -21.04 17.27
C ALA A 620 -20.23 -20.52 18.60
N THR A 621 -19.87 -19.30 19.01
CA THR A 621 -20.27 -18.76 20.31
C THR A 621 -21.46 -17.82 20.24
N GLY A 622 -21.77 -17.28 19.06
CA GLY A 622 -22.78 -16.25 18.84
C GLY A 622 -22.39 -14.86 19.31
N LEU A 623 -21.18 -14.66 19.84
CA LEU A 623 -20.73 -13.35 20.34
C LEU A 623 -20.38 -12.41 19.19
N LYS A 624 -20.64 -11.12 19.34
CA LYS A 624 -20.22 -10.09 18.40
C LYS A 624 -18.74 -9.81 18.59
N LEU A 625 -17.94 -9.97 17.53
CA LEU A 625 -16.49 -9.76 17.57
C LEU A 625 -16.09 -8.42 16.96
N ARG A 626 -16.82 -7.94 15.94
CA ARG A 626 -16.54 -6.67 15.26
C ARG A 626 -17.81 -5.97 14.84
N SER A 627 -17.78 -4.65 14.84
CA SER A 627 -18.74 -3.78 14.16
C SER A 627 -17.95 -2.80 13.30
N SER A 628 -18.33 -2.64 12.03
CA SER A 628 -17.74 -1.64 11.15
C SER A 628 -18.80 -0.74 10.56
N GLN A 629 -18.41 0.50 10.26
CA GLN A 629 -19.28 1.51 9.68
C GLN A 629 -18.49 2.37 8.68
N THR A 630 -19.16 2.80 7.62
CA THR A 630 -18.58 3.70 6.63
C THR A 630 -19.37 5.00 6.62
N THR A 631 -18.68 6.13 6.77
CA THR A 631 -19.23 7.48 6.71
C THR A 631 -18.62 8.27 5.57
N ASP A 632 -19.35 9.25 5.04
CA ASP A 632 -18.79 10.18 4.06
C ASP A 632 -17.94 11.22 4.78
N GLY A 633 -16.67 11.32 4.43
CA GLY A 633 -15.71 12.29 4.95
C GLY A 633 -15.31 13.33 3.89
N PRO A 634 -14.60 14.41 4.27
CA PRO A 634 -14.19 15.47 3.35
C PRO A 634 -13.31 14.99 2.18
N GLU A 635 -12.57 13.90 2.38
CA GLU A 635 -11.65 13.32 1.39
C GLU A 635 -12.17 12.00 0.78
N GLY A 636 -13.45 11.66 1.03
CA GLY A 636 -14.07 10.40 0.57
C GLY A 636 -14.66 9.57 1.72
N LYS A 637 -14.96 8.31 1.43
CA LYS A 637 -15.56 7.40 2.43
C LYS A 637 -14.52 6.98 3.47
N LEU A 638 -14.84 7.23 4.74
CA LEU A 638 -14.06 6.83 5.90
C LEU A 638 -14.70 5.61 6.56
N THR A 639 -13.97 4.50 6.64
CA THR A 639 -14.40 3.31 7.36
C THR A 639 -13.80 3.33 8.77
N SER A 640 -14.65 3.11 9.78
CA SER A 640 -14.25 2.88 11.16
C SER A 640 -14.72 1.50 11.61
N SER A 641 -13.96 0.86 12.51
CA SER A 641 -14.33 -0.42 13.09
C SER A 641 -14.11 -0.45 14.60
N SER A 642 -14.87 -1.29 15.27
CA SER A 642 -14.77 -1.56 16.70
C SER A 642 -14.69 -3.08 16.91
N ASP A 643 -13.56 -3.57 17.43
CA ASP A 643 -13.39 -4.97 17.82
C ASP A 643 -13.69 -5.14 19.30
N TYR A 644 -14.49 -6.17 19.64
CA TYR A 644 -14.96 -6.47 20.98
C TYR A 644 -14.30 -7.74 21.52
N GLY A 645 -13.80 -7.70 22.75
CA GLY A 645 -13.15 -8.84 23.38
C GLY A 645 -13.37 -8.92 24.89
N ASP A 646 -12.80 -9.94 25.51
CA ASP A 646 -12.80 -10.15 26.97
C ASP A 646 -14.20 -10.06 27.58
N TYR A 647 -15.17 -10.79 27.01
CA TYR A 647 -16.55 -10.78 27.51
C TYR A 647 -16.64 -11.30 28.93
N VAL A 648 -17.22 -10.49 29.83
CA VAL A 648 -17.50 -10.86 31.23
C VAL A 648 -18.97 -10.71 31.54
N GLU A 649 -19.46 -11.46 32.53
CA GLU A 649 -20.84 -11.38 32.99
C GLU A 649 -21.06 -10.21 33.99
N VAL A 650 -21.99 -9.33 33.66
CA VAL A 650 -22.42 -8.20 34.49
C VAL A 650 -23.92 -8.31 34.68
N SER A 651 -24.38 -8.67 35.89
CA SER A 651 -25.82 -8.85 36.23
C SER A 651 -26.58 -9.77 35.27
N GLY A 652 -25.99 -10.90 34.89
CA GLY A 652 -26.56 -11.91 33.98
C GLY A 652 -26.50 -11.57 32.50
N VAL A 653 -25.74 -10.53 32.10
CA VAL A 653 -25.51 -10.16 30.72
C VAL A 653 -24.00 -10.13 30.46
N LYS A 654 -23.53 -10.80 29.41
CA LYS A 654 -22.14 -10.75 28.99
C LYS A 654 -21.83 -9.44 28.23
N MET A 655 -20.88 -8.68 28.73
CA MET A 655 -20.44 -7.39 28.19
C MET A 655 -18.95 -7.43 27.83
N PRO A 656 -18.53 -6.80 26.72
CA PRO A 656 -17.12 -6.77 26.34
C PRO A 656 -16.33 -5.82 27.26
N MET A 657 -15.18 -6.30 27.78
CA MET A 657 -14.27 -5.51 28.61
C MET A 657 -13.18 -4.82 27.79
N SER A 658 -12.88 -5.31 26.62
CA SER A 658 -11.92 -4.69 25.69
C SER A 658 -12.63 -4.22 24.42
N LEU A 659 -12.23 -3.06 23.96
CA LEU A 659 -12.67 -2.42 22.73
C LEU A 659 -11.45 -1.87 22.00
N VAL A 660 -11.26 -2.28 20.75
CA VAL A 660 -10.25 -1.67 19.88
C VAL A 660 -10.99 -0.92 18.78
N GLN A 661 -10.95 0.39 18.83
CA GLN A 661 -11.56 1.25 17.82
C GLN A 661 -10.51 1.66 16.79
N THR A 662 -10.80 1.47 15.51
CA THR A 662 -9.96 1.89 14.40
C THR A 662 -10.68 2.95 13.59
N VAL A 663 -10.06 4.13 13.42
CA VAL A 663 -10.61 5.27 12.66
C VAL A 663 -9.46 5.88 11.85
N GLY A 664 -9.60 5.96 10.53
CA GLY A 664 -8.58 6.57 9.66
C GLY A 664 -7.18 5.95 9.82
N GLY A 665 -7.11 4.64 10.12
CA GLY A 665 -5.85 3.93 10.36
C GLY A 665 -5.30 4.05 11.80
N GLN A 666 -5.85 4.93 12.63
CA GLN A 666 -5.46 5.07 14.02
C GLN A 666 -6.24 4.09 14.91
N LYS A 667 -5.55 3.34 15.78
CA LYS A 667 -6.15 2.37 16.70
C LYS A 667 -6.15 2.90 18.14
N ILE A 668 -7.31 2.92 18.73
CA ILE A 668 -7.52 3.27 20.14
C ILE A 668 -7.90 2.00 20.89
N LYS A 669 -7.01 1.51 21.73
CA LYS A 669 -7.27 0.34 22.60
C LYS A 669 -7.85 0.84 23.92
N ALA A 670 -9.11 0.52 24.18
CA ALA A 670 -9.78 0.85 25.41
C ALA A 670 -10.10 -0.41 26.22
N LYS A 671 -9.87 -0.37 27.54
CA LYS A 671 -10.23 -1.45 28.46
C LYS A 671 -11.14 -0.94 29.56
N ALA A 672 -12.24 -1.62 29.82
CA ALA A 672 -13.11 -1.27 30.91
C ALA A 672 -12.42 -1.52 32.25
N THR A 673 -12.35 -0.50 33.08
CA THR A 673 -11.81 -0.53 34.43
C THR A 673 -12.92 -0.74 35.47
N SER A 674 -14.18 -0.44 35.10
CA SER A 674 -15.34 -0.65 35.94
C SER A 674 -16.63 -0.73 35.10
N MET A 675 -17.50 -1.70 35.42
CA MET A 675 -18.88 -1.78 34.92
C MET A 675 -19.83 -2.01 36.09
N VAL A 676 -20.79 -1.12 36.27
CA VAL A 676 -21.77 -1.17 37.38
C VAL A 676 -23.18 -1.14 36.81
N ALA A 677 -23.87 -2.29 36.89
CA ALA A 677 -25.26 -2.40 36.47
C ALA A 677 -26.23 -2.08 37.65
N ASN A 678 -27.40 -1.57 37.29
CA ASN A 678 -28.49 -1.28 38.22
C ASN A 678 -28.13 -0.35 39.39
N GLY A 679 -27.07 0.47 39.23
CA GLY A 679 -26.67 1.49 40.20
C GLY A 679 -27.58 2.72 40.16
N LYS A 680 -27.59 3.51 41.27
CA LYS A 680 -28.31 4.79 41.30
C LYS A 680 -27.65 5.79 40.34
N MET A 681 -28.43 6.40 39.46
CA MET A 681 -27.96 7.44 38.50
C MET A 681 -28.82 8.70 38.62
N SER A 682 -28.16 9.86 38.65
CA SER A 682 -28.84 11.16 38.63
C SER A 682 -29.45 11.43 37.25
N ALA A 683 -30.73 11.84 37.22
CA ALA A 683 -31.36 12.27 35.97
C ALA A 683 -30.67 13.48 35.30
N LYS A 684 -29.92 14.29 36.08
CA LYS A 684 -29.17 15.45 35.58
C LYS A 684 -28.06 15.07 34.57
N MET A 685 -27.60 13.81 34.57
CA MET A 685 -26.56 13.33 33.66
C MET A 685 -27.06 13.21 32.21
N PHE A 686 -28.37 13.17 32.00
CA PHE A 686 -29.00 12.97 30.71
C PHE A 686 -29.77 14.20 30.20
N VAL A 687 -29.54 15.37 30.79
CA VAL A 687 -30.21 16.59 30.36
C VAL A 687 -29.48 17.23 29.21
N VAL A 688 -30.15 17.32 28.08
CA VAL A 688 -29.72 18.09 26.92
C VAL A 688 -29.86 19.58 27.20
N LYS A 689 -28.75 20.33 27.25
CA LYS A 689 -28.69 21.78 27.51
C LYS A 689 -28.36 22.54 26.26
#